data_b1dd580f976a3b7332e491f0f313d728
#
_entry.id   b1dd580f976a3b7332e491f0f313d728
#
_cell.length_a   1.000
_cell.length_b   1.000
_cell.length_c   1.000
_cell.angle_alpha   90.00
_cell.angle_beta   90.00
_cell.angle_gamma   90.00
#
_symmetry.space_group_name_H-M   'P 1'
#
loop_
_entity.id
_entity.type
_entity.pdbx_description
1 polymer ?
#
loop_
_entity_poly.entity_id
_entity_poly.type
_entity_poly.pdbx_seq_one_letter_code
_entity_poly.pdbx_strand_id
1 'polypeptide(L)'
;MADLNTDVRYIKGIGEQRAKALAKLGIRTLRDLISWFPRRYEDRTALRPIAELLPDEAACVAAMVASPPTVSHIRKGMDLVKLRAVDGTGVLDVTFFNQAWLKNSLHQGETYIFYGKAEGGGARRKMVSPVVEPEGRREVTGRIVPVYPLTTGVSQLTLRRSIRQGLDACADILPDVLPDSVRREHTLCHVGFAFENIHFPQSPEALDLARRRLAFEELFLFAIGLRRLRSRRTAVSVSPCAAVDMGPFHRALPFTLTDAQRRCIEEALADMRSGAPMNRLCQGDVGSGKTMVAAACVYFAVKNGRQAALMAPTEILARQHYAGLAPLLEELGIRCILLTGSTPAREKKAVAARLAAGDADFAIGTHALITGGVEYADLGLVVTDEQHRFGVGQRAALIAKGCHPHTLVMSATPIPRTLALILYGDLDASVIDRLPPGRRPVETYAVPGSYRPRLYGFIRKQAAAGRQTYVVCPMVTENEELPDERKAVTEYAEMLRTQALPDLRVAFVHGKMKPKEKDAVMTAFAAHETDVLVSTTVIEVGVDVPNASLMVIENAERFGLSQLHQLRGRVGRGQHQSYCVLVSDNRNEETRQRLKVMTKTTDGFKIAEEDLRLRGPGDFLGQRQHGLPGLRIADIGCDTGLLKEAQSAAEALLAEDPALKSCPATAERIEELFAQAADTLN
;
A
#
# COMPACT_ATOMS: atom_id res chain seq x y z
N MET A 1 -6.49 41.08 7.07
CA MET A 1 -7.06 39.89 7.75
C MET A 1 -6.23 38.68 7.31
N ALA A 2 -5.96 37.75 8.20
CA ALA A 2 -5.28 36.53 7.82
C ALA A 2 -6.18 35.71 6.91
N ASP A 3 -5.65 35.21 5.80
CA ASP A 3 -6.29 34.26 4.90
C ASP A 3 -5.60 32.89 5.13
N LEU A 4 -6.29 31.79 4.88
CA LEU A 4 -5.73 30.44 4.99
C LEU A 4 -4.48 30.23 4.10
N ASN A 5 -4.36 31.01 3.03
CA ASN A 5 -3.20 31.01 2.15
C ASN A 5 -2.06 31.94 2.62
N THR A 6 -2.23 32.64 3.75
CA THR A 6 -1.19 33.49 4.33
C THR A 6 0.06 32.66 4.64
N ASP A 7 1.22 33.15 4.21
CA ASP A 7 2.51 32.50 4.47
C ASP A 7 2.79 32.44 5.97
N VAL A 8 3.26 31.29 6.45
CA VAL A 8 3.54 31.02 7.87
C VAL A 8 4.52 32.02 8.51
N ARG A 9 5.34 32.74 7.71
CA ARG A 9 6.25 33.79 8.18
C ARG A 9 5.53 34.94 8.88
N TYR A 10 4.29 35.19 8.50
CA TYR A 10 3.47 36.27 9.08
C TYR A 10 2.73 35.88 10.34
N ILE A 11 2.82 34.61 10.75
CA ILE A 11 2.24 34.15 12.00
C ILE A 11 3.17 34.52 13.15
N LYS A 12 2.60 35.11 14.20
CA LYS A 12 3.35 35.54 15.38
C LYS A 12 4.22 34.40 15.92
N GLY A 13 5.51 34.64 16.10
CA GLY A 13 6.46 33.66 16.61
C GLY A 13 7.11 32.73 15.57
N ILE A 14 6.73 32.82 14.28
CA ILE A 14 7.40 32.11 13.19
C ILE A 14 8.28 33.08 12.41
N GLY A 15 9.55 33.17 12.78
CA GLY A 15 10.52 33.96 11.99
C GLY A 15 11.03 33.18 10.77
N GLU A 16 11.80 33.86 9.92
CA GLU A 16 12.27 33.33 8.63
C GLU A 16 13.00 31.97 8.72
N GLN A 17 13.84 31.76 9.74
CA GLN A 17 14.55 30.50 9.94
C GLN A 17 13.60 29.33 10.25
N ARG A 18 12.55 29.59 11.07
CA ARG A 18 11.55 28.59 11.39
C ARG A 18 10.67 28.29 10.18
N ALA A 19 10.28 29.30 9.42
CA ALA A 19 9.53 29.12 8.18
C ALA A 19 10.31 28.27 7.17
N LYS A 20 11.62 28.49 7.01
CA LYS A 20 12.49 27.64 6.18
C LYS A 20 12.54 26.19 6.68
N ALA A 21 12.54 25.96 8.00
CA ALA A 21 12.52 24.63 8.55
C ALA A 21 11.14 23.95 8.38
N LEU A 22 10.04 24.69 8.56
CA LEU A 22 8.67 24.21 8.31
C LEU A 22 8.44 23.89 6.84
N ALA A 23 9.02 24.65 5.90
CA ALA A 23 8.95 24.40 4.48
C ALA A 23 9.53 23.03 4.07
N LYS A 24 10.50 22.48 4.81
CA LYS A 24 11.03 21.11 4.62
C LYS A 24 9.97 20.03 4.92
N LEU A 25 8.99 20.34 5.78
CA LEU A 25 7.83 19.50 6.07
C LEU A 25 6.66 19.74 5.10
N GLY A 26 6.82 20.63 4.11
CA GLY A 26 5.73 21.03 3.22
C GLY A 26 4.79 22.10 3.80
N ILE A 27 5.09 22.64 5.00
CA ILE A 27 4.28 23.66 5.67
C ILE A 27 4.73 25.03 5.20
N ARG A 28 3.92 25.69 4.37
CA ARG A 28 4.19 27.03 3.81
C ARG A 28 3.12 28.06 4.14
N THR A 29 1.87 27.62 4.27
CA THR A 29 0.71 28.47 4.52
C THR A 29 0.09 28.18 5.88
N LEU A 30 -0.80 29.07 6.33
CA LEU A 30 -1.59 28.88 7.54
C LEU A 30 -2.42 27.59 7.43
N ARG A 31 -3.01 27.31 6.26
CA ARG A 31 -3.74 26.07 5.98
C ARG A 31 -2.85 24.85 6.19
N ASP A 32 -1.63 24.85 5.65
CA ASP A 32 -0.70 23.71 5.83
C ASP A 32 -0.38 23.49 7.30
N LEU A 33 -0.18 24.58 8.05
CA LEU A 33 0.16 24.52 9.46
C LEU A 33 -0.95 23.87 10.31
N ILE A 34 -2.20 24.32 10.17
CA ILE A 34 -3.31 23.75 10.92
C ILE A 34 -3.74 22.37 10.39
N SER A 35 -3.36 22.01 9.17
CA SER A 35 -3.57 20.69 8.61
C SER A 35 -2.37 19.74 8.83
N TRP A 36 -1.39 20.15 9.64
CA TRP A 36 -0.28 19.27 10.05
C TRP A 36 -0.69 18.49 11.29
N PHE A 37 -1.36 17.35 11.09
CA PHE A 37 -1.97 16.58 12.15
C PHE A 37 -0.97 15.79 12.98
N PRO A 38 -1.28 15.52 14.28
CA PRO A 38 -0.45 14.69 15.15
C PRO A 38 -0.36 13.25 14.62
N ARG A 39 0.82 12.65 14.75
CA ARG A 39 1.04 11.24 14.44
C ARG A 39 0.49 10.31 15.53
N ARG A 40 0.51 10.76 16.79
CA ARG A 40 0.03 10.02 17.95
C ARG A 40 -0.28 11.01 19.10
N TYR A 41 -0.93 10.49 20.11
CA TYR A 41 -1.22 11.25 21.33
C TYR A 41 -0.59 10.54 22.53
N GLU A 42 -0.19 11.32 23.51
CA GLU A 42 0.28 10.85 24.81
C GLU A 42 -0.73 11.28 25.85
N ASP A 43 -1.38 10.31 26.50
CA ASP A 43 -2.27 10.60 27.62
C ASP A 43 -1.42 10.91 28.87
N ARG A 44 -1.46 12.16 29.28
CA ARG A 44 -0.77 12.66 30.46
C ARG A 44 -1.75 13.19 31.50
N THR A 45 -3.02 12.77 31.44
CA THR A 45 -4.08 13.26 32.32
C THR A 45 -3.99 12.68 33.71
N ALA A 46 -3.65 11.40 33.84
CA ALA A 46 -3.60 10.70 35.12
C ALA A 46 -2.25 10.91 35.83
N LEU A 47 -2.33 11.37 37.05
CA LEU A 47 -1.19 11.37 37.98
C LEU A 47 -1.17 10.02 38.72
N ARG A 48 -0.02 9.33 38.69
CA ARG A 48 0.18 8.08 39.42
C ARG A 48 1.13 8.26 40.57
N PRO A 49 0.87 7.61 41.73
CA PRO A 49 1.83 7.53 42.81
C PRO A 49 3.14 6.84 42.39
N ILE A 50 4.27 7.23 42.97
CA ILE A 50 5.60 6.67 42.67
C ILE A 50 5.61 5.13 42.83
N ALA A 51 4.97 4.62 43.86
CA ALA A 51 4.91 3.17 44.13
C ALA A 51 4.17 2.38 43.07
N GLU A 52 3.21 2.98 42.36
CA GLU A 52 2.36 2.35 41.34
C GLU A 52 2.94 2.43 39.93
N LEU A 53 4.10 3.07 39.76
CA LEU A 53 4.74 3.15 38.43
C LEU A 53 5.18 1.76 37.96
N LEU A 54 4.84 1.43 36.76
CA LEU A 54 5.26 0.17 36.10
C LEU A 54 6.59 0.43 35.34
N PRO A 55 7.53 -0.54 35.36
CA PRO A 55 8.74 -0.46 34.57
C PRO A 55 8.45 -0.28 33.09
N ASP A 56 9.24 0.59 32.42
CA ASP A 56 9.14 0.92 31.00
C ASP A 56 7.83 1.57 30.52
N GLU A 57 6.88 1.82 31.42
CA GLU A 57 5.66 2.59 31.13
C GLU A 57 5.91 4.09 31.38
N ALA A 58 5.43 4.92 30.44
CA ALA A 58 5.47 6.37 30.61
C ALA A 58 4.28 6.84 31.45
N ALA A 59 4.54 7.59 32.53
CA ALA A 59 3.49 8.08 33.42
C ALA A 59 3.80 9.49 33.93
N CYS A 60 2.75 10.19 34.37
CA CYS A 60 2.86 11.46 35.10
C CYS A 60 2.90 11.19 36.60
N VAL A 61 3.83 11.86 37.29
CA VAL A 61 4.00 11.81 38.76
C VAL A 61 4.06 13.20 39.29
N ALA A 62 3.24 13.53 40.29
CA ALA A 62 3.41 14.74 41.10
C ALA A 62 4.31 14.41 42.27
N ALA A 63 5.47 15.05 42.36
CA ALA A 63 6.44 14.78 43.43
C ALA A 63 7.17 16.07 43.88
N MET A 64 7.42 16.18 45.16
CA MET A 64 8.15 17.27 45.76
C MET A 64 9.67 17.04 45.62
N VAL A 65 10.41 18.03 45.21
CA VAL A 65 11.88 17.99 45.15
C VAL A 65 12.47 17.91 46.54
N ALA A 66 12.95 16.73 46.93
CA ALA A 66 13.48 16.47 48.26
C ALA A 66 14.96 16.88 48.42
N SER A 67 15.72 16.90 47.33
CA SER A 67 17.11 17.33 47.33
C SER A 67 17.38 18.38 46.25
N PRO A 68 18.24 19.40 46.53
CA PRO A 68 18.56 20.39 45.52
C PRO A 68 19.21 19.74 44.30
N PRO A 69 18.92 20.23 43.08
CA PRO A 69 19.52 19.69 41.86
C PRO A 69 21.03 19.85 41.87
N THR A 70 21.76 18.75 41.64
CA THR A 70 23.22 18.73 41.53
C THR A 70 23.66 18.57 40.09
N VAL A 71 24.62 19.38 39.65
CA VAL A 71 25.21 19.31 38.32
C VAL A 71 26.57 18.64 38.40
N SER A 72 26.78 17.61 37.58
CA SER A 72 28.04 16.91 37.42
C SER A 72 28.49 16.96 35.97
N HIS A 73 29.70 17.47 35.72
CA HIS A 73 30.33 17.44 34.39
C HIS A 73 31.05 16.09 34.21
N ILE A 74 30.60 15.26 33.28
CA ILE A 74 31.19 13.92 33.05
C ILE A 74 32.30 13.99 32.00
N ARG A 75 32.05 14.72 30.91
CA ARG A 75 33.02 14.98 29.83
C ARG A 75 32.59 16.23 29.06
N LYS A 76 33.50 16.77 28.22
CA LYS A 76 33.21 17.96 27.42
C LYS A 76 31.89 17.76 26.61
N GLY A 77 30.89 18.61 26.87
CA GLY A 77 29.57 18.57 26.25
C GLY A 77 28.58 17.58 26.87
N MET A 78 28.88 16.99 28.05
CA MET A 78 27.96 16.08 28.75
C MET A 78 27.82 16.43 30.22
N ASP A 79 26.75 17.17 30.52
CA ASP A 79 26.35 17.56 31.88
C ASP A 79 25.22 16.65 32.36
N LEU A 80 25.30 16.24 33.60
CA LEU A 80 24.24 15.49 34.28
C LEU A 80 23.69 16.35 35.44
N VAL A 81 22.36 16.54 35.40
CA VAL A 81 21.64 17.10 36.54
C VAL A 81 20.90 15.99 37.26
N LYS A 82 21.18 15.80 38.55
CA LYS A 82 20.52 14.79 39.39
C LYS A 82 19.75 15.47 40.50
N LEU A 83 18.57 14.98 40.78
CA LEU A 83 17.75 15.35 41.91
C LEU A 83 16.96 14.14 42.39
N ARG A 84 16.45 14.27 43.62
CA ARG A 84 15.51 13.30 44.20
C ARG A 84 14.20 14.01 44.46
N ALA A 85 13.10 13.37 43.98
CA ALA A 85 11.75 13.81 44.29
C ALA A 85 11.02 12.73 45.09
N VAL A 86 10.05 13.11 45.88
CA VAL A 86 9.28 12.22 46.76
C VAL A 86 7.80 12.57 46.67
N ASP A 87 6.97 11.56 46.79
CA ASP A 87 5.57 11.70 47.20
C ASP A 87 5.30 10.88 48.47
N GLY A 88 4.08 10.80 48.94
CA GLY A 88 3.73 10.00 50.14
C GLY A 88 3.96 8.48 49.98
N THR A 89 4.30 7.98 48.80
CA THR A 89 4.35 6.53 48.46
C THR A 89 5.76 6.05 48.12
N GLY A 90 6.68 6.93 47.71
CA GLY A 90 7.99 6.47 47.28
C GLY A 90 8.98 7.60 46.94
N VAL A 91 10.11 7.17 46.36
CA VAL A 91 11.25 8.04 45.97
C VAL A 91 11.48 7.90 44.46
N LEU A 92 11.59 9.04 43.79
CA LEU A 92 11.91 9.16 42.37
C LEU A 92 13.30 9.79 42.21
N ASP A 93 14.28 9.02 41.76
CA ASP A 93 15.60 9.52 41.35
C ASP A 93 15.52 10.03 39.90
N VAL A 94 15.68 11.33 39.69
CA VAL A 94 15.58 11.95 38.36
C VAL A 94 16.96 12.37 37.87
N THR A 95 17.23 12.03 36.60
CA THR A 95 18.49 12.39 35.94
C THR A 95 18.21 13.09 34.62
N PHE A 96 18.74 14.29 34.40
CA PHE A 96 18.64 14.99 33.10
C PHE A 96 20.01 15.06 32.41
N PHE A 97 20.05 14.92 31.11
CA PHE A 97 21.24 15.07 30.29
C PHE A 97 21.26 16.44 29.59
N ASN A 98 22.39 17.15 29.66
CA ASN A 98 22.62 18.42 28.97
C ASN A 98 21.57 19.52 29.25
N GLN A 99 20.99 19.54 30.45
CA GLN A 99 19.98 20.52 30.89
C GLN A 99 20.42 21.25 32.18
N ALA A 100 21.65 21.75 32.19
CA ALA A 100 22.23 22.41 33.38
C ALA A 100 21.37 23.59 33.90
N TRP A 101 20.58 24.22 33.02
CA TRP A 101 19.66 25.31 33.38
C TRP A 101 18.57 24.89 34.38
N LEU A 102 18.21 23.58 34.44
CA LEU A 102 17.23 23.06 35.40
C LEU A 102 17.66 23.24 36.86
N LYS A 103 18.95 23.37 37.14
CA LYS A 103 19.45 23.69 38.49
C LYS A 103 18.82 24.96 39.06
N ASN A 104 18.59 25.95 38.20
CA ASN A 104 18.03 27.25 38.60
C ASN A 104 16.49 27.30 38.50
N SER A 105 15.87 26.29 37.93
CA SER A 105 14.42 26.24 37.66
C SER A 105 13.67 25.29 38.59
N LEU A 106 14.38 24.36 39.24
CA LEU A 106 13.78 23.39 40.16
C LEU A 106 14.24 23.71 41.60
N HIS A 107 13.27 23.94 42.47
CA HIS A 107 13.55 24.35 43.85
C HIS A 107 13.17 23.25 44.83
N GLN A 108 14.04 23.06 45.83
CA GLN A 108 13.77 22.10 46.90
C GLN A 108 12.53 22.55 47.70
N GLY A 109 11.66 21.60 48.04
CA GLY A 109 10.42 21.84 48.77
C GLY A 109 9.21 22.17 47.86
N GLU A 110 9.43 22.41 46.56
CA GLU A 110 8.34 22.64 45.60
C GLU A 110 7.91 21.34 44.90
N THR A 111 6.63 21.28 44.55
CA THR A 111 6.06 20.14 43.84
C THR A 111 6.06 20.39 42.32
N TYR A 112 6.57 19.41 41.61
CA TYR A 112 6.60 19.39 40.14
C TYR A 112 5.93 18.13 39.61
N ILE A 113 5.42 18.21 38.38
CA ILE A 113 4.92 17.04 37.64
C ILE A 113 6.03 16.57 36.71
N PHE A 114 6.40 15.30 36.85
CA PHE A 114 7.38 14.62 36.05
C PHE A 114 6.65 13.65 35.11
N TYR A 115 6.90 13.72 33.81
CA TYR A 115 6.39 12.76 32.82
C TYR A 115 7.55 12.07 32.12
N GLY A 116 7.60 10.76 32.22
CA GLY A 116 8.63 9.94 31.58
C GLY A 116 8.45 8.45 31.85
N LYS A 117 9.33 7.65 31.27
CA LYS A 117 9.38 6.21 31.55
C LYS A 117 10.06 5.98 32.91
N ALA A 118 9.43 5.13 33.69
CA ALA A 118 9.98 4.72 34.97
C ALA A 118 10.83 3.46 34.82
N GLU A 119 11.98 3.44 35.48
CA GLU A 119 12.87 2.30 35.67
C GLU A 119 12.96 1.89 37.13
N GLY A 120 13.28 0.61 37.38
CA GLY A 120 13.44 0.10 38.75
C GLY A 120 12.17 -0.54 39.33
N GLY A 121 12.20 -0.93 40.62
CA GLY A 121 11.13 -1.65 41.30
C GLY A 121 10.87 -1.18 42.72
N GLY A 122 9.67 -1.50 43.26
CA GLY A 122 9.24 -1.15 44.60
C GLY A 122 9.05 0.37 44.81
N ALA A 123 9.33 0.86 46.00
CA ALA A 123 9.13 2.27 46.37
C ALA A 123 10.24 3.22 45.84
N ARG A 124 11.22 2.71 45.10
CA ARG A 124 12.30 3.52 44.50
C ARG A 124 12.33 3.36 42.99
N ARG A 125 12.04 4.45 42.31
CA ARG A 125 11.98 4.53 40.86
C ARG A 125 13.02 5.50 40.33
N LYS A 126 13.35 5.33 39.02
CA LYS A 126 14.25 6.27 38.33
C LYS A 126 13.54 6.75 37.06
N MET A 127 13.78 8.02 36.72
CA MET A 127 13.38 8.57 35.41
C MET A 127 14.57 9.28 34.77
N VAL A 128 14.74 9.08 33.48
CA VAL A 128 15.80 9.69 32.68
C VAL A 128 15.20 10.74 31.76
N SER A 129 15.68 11.98 31.92
CA SER A 129 15.22 13.15 31.14
C SER A 129 13.69 13.26 31.01
N PRO A 130 12.92 13.17 32.13
CA PRO A 130 11.48 13.38 32.06
C PRO A 130 11.15 14.81 31.61
N VAL A 131 9.96 15.01 31.07
CA VAL A 131 9.37 16.35 30.96
C VAL A 131 8.99 16.79 32.39
N VAL A 132 9.34 18.02 32.77
CA VAL A 132 9.06 18.56 34.11
C VAL A 132 8.35 19.90 33.98
N GLU A 133 7.30 20.10 34.79
CA GLU A 133 6.54 21.34 34.88
C GLU A 133 6.16 21.62 36.32
N PRO A 134 6.07 22.90 36.75
CA PRO A 134 5.50 23.26 38.04
C PRO A 134 4.03 22.81 38.13
N GLU A 135 3.58 22.31 39.26
CA GLU A 135 2.21 21.85 39.45
C GLU A 135 1.17 22.94 39.15
N GLY A 136 1.48 24.20 39.39
CA GLY A 136 0.60 25.35 39.14
C GLY A 136 0.54 25.82 37.67
N ARG A 137 1.44 25.31 36.79
CA ARG A 137 1.50 25.76 35.38
C ARG A 137 1.67 24.57 34.43
N ARG A 138 0.56 23.96 34.07
CA ARG A 138 0.50 22.74 33.25
C ARG A 138 0.29 23.10 31.77
N GLU A 139 1.36 23.13 30.98
CA GLU A 139 1.28 23.34 29.53
C GLU A 139 1.19 22.00 28.76
N VAL A 140 1.92 20.96 29.27
CA VAL A 140 2.04 19.64 28.59
C VAL A 140 1.81 18.47 29.54
N THR A 141 1.38 18.69 30.76
CA THR A 141 0.96 17.67 31.72
C THR A 141 -0.51 17.88 32.12
N GLY A 142 -1.18 16.85 32.63
CA GLY A 142 -2.59 16.91 33.00
C GLY A 142 -3.55 17.02 31.82
N ARG A 143 -3.12 16.63 30.62
CA ARG A 143 -3.92 16.66 29.38
C ARG A 143 -3.45 15.63 28.38
N ILE A 144 -4.22 15.40 27.33
CA ILE A 144 -3.81 14.62 26.18
C ILE A 144 -2.91 15.51 25.31
N VAL A 145 -1.69 15.05 25.03
CA VAL A 145 -0.66 15.84 24.36
C VAL A 145 -0.41 15.30 22.95
N PRO A 146 -0.58 16.11 21.90
CA PRO A 146 -0.29 15.72 20.52
C PRO A 146 1.23 15.61 20.30
N VAL A 147 1.64 14.59 19.54
CA VAL A 147 3.01 14.36 19.08
C VAL A 147 3.05 14.47 17.56
N TYR A 148 3.77 15.45 17.05
CA TYR A 148 3.87 15.73 15.61
C TYR A 148 5.13 15.12 14.99
N PRO A 149 5.10 14.78 13.69
CA PRO A 149 6.31 14.55 12.91
C PRO A 149 7.18 15.80 12.90
N LEU A 150 8.49 15.65 13.13
CA LEU A 150 9.45 16.75 13.22
C LEU A 150 10.50 16.70 12.12
N THR A 151 11.18 17.83 11.94
CA THR A 151 12.41 17.95 11.16
C THR A 151 13.49 18.66 11.97
N THR A 152 14.73 18.59 11.51
CA THR A 152 15.86 19.28 12.14
C THR A 152 15.59 20.78 12.24
N GLY A 153 15.69 21.33 13.46
CA GLY A 153 15.50 22.75 13.76
C GLY A 153 14.09 23.15 14.25
N VAL A 154 13.14 22.18 14.36
CA VAL A 154 11.81 22.43 14.93
C VAL A 154 11.57 21.49 16.10
N SER A 155 11.20 22.02 17.29
CA SER A 155 10.84 21.23 18.46
C SER A 155 9.32 21.01 18.57
N GLN A 156 8.90 19.97 19.31
CA GLN A 156 7.48 19.71 19.61
C GLN A 156 6.78 20.94 20.23
N LEU A 157 7.47 21.60 21.18
CA LEU A 157 6.93 22.78 21.85
C LEU A 157 6.72 23.94 20.87
N THR A 158 7.72 24.18 19.99
CA THR A 158 7.64 25.23 18.98
C THR A 158 6.48 24.97 18.03
N LEU A 159 6.33 23.73 17.54
CA LEU A 159 5.27 23.38 16.58
C LEU A 159 3.88 23.48 17.23
N ARG A 160 3.70 22.98 18.45
CA ARG A 160 2.44 23.10 19.20
C ARG A 160 2.03 24.57 19.40
N ARG A 161 2.97 25.43 19.79
CA ARG A 161 2.71 26.87 19.95
C ARG A 161 2.35 27.54 18.63
N SER A 162 3.04 27.17 17.55
CA SER A 162 2.75 27.71 16.22
C SER A 162 1.36 27.30 15.73
N ILE A 163 0.98 26.03 15.95
CA ILE A 163 -0.37 25.53 15.59
C ILE A 163 -1.45 26.21 16.41
N ARG A 164 -1.25 26.42 17.74
CA ARG A 164 -2.18 27.18 18.57
C ARG A 164 -2.41 28.59 18.03
N GLN A 165 -1.34 29.30 17.72
CA GLN A 165 -1.42 30.63 17.12
C GLN A 165 -2.10 30.63 15.73
N GLY A 166 -1.85 29.57 14.96
CA GLY A 166 -2.53 29.37 13.68
C GLY A 166 -4.03 29.16 13.84
N LEU A 167 -4.45 28.32 14.79
CA LEU A 167 -5.88 28.11 15.08
C LEU A 167 -6.55 29.38 15.58
N ASP A 168 -5.92 30.13 16.50
CA ASP A 168 -6.42 31.40 17.00
C ASP A 168 -6.57 32.43 15.87
N ALA A 169 -5.67 32.43 14.87
CA ALA A 169 -5.71 33.34 13.74
C ALA A 169 -6.80 32.99 12.70
N CYS A 170 -7.25 31.75 12.66
CA CYS A 170 -8.25 31.29 11.66
C CYS A 170 -9.60 30.90 12.26
N ALA A 171 -9.82 31.10 13.56
CA ALA A 171 -11.05 30.70 14.25
C ALA A 171 -12.33 31.17 13.54
N ASP A 172 -12.32 32.40 13.03
CA ASP A 172 -13.49 33.01 12.39
C ASP A 172 -13.54 32.84 10.84
N ILE A 173 -12.49 32.25 10.26
CA ILE A 173 -12.37 32.15 8.78
C ILE A 173 -12.28 30.70 8.27
N LEU A 174 -12.38 29.71 9.16
CA LEU A 174 -12.38 28.29 8.80
C LEU A 174 -13.68 27.94 8.05
N PRO A 175 -13.63 27.69 6.73
CA PRO A 175 -14.81 27.28 6.00
C PRO A 175 -15.21 25.86 6.38
N ASP A 176 -16.50 25.63 6.64
CA ASP A 176 -17.00 24.25 6.70
C ASP A 176 -17.22 23.75 5.27
N VAL A 177 -16.39 22.82 4.83
CA VAL A 177 -16.47 22.25 3.48
C VAL A 177 -17.55 21.17 3.36
N LEU A 178 -18.09 20.66 4.49
CA LEU A 178 -19.23 19.76 4.47
C LEU A 178 -20.55 20.55 4.42
N PRO A 179 -21.48 20.21 3.51
CA PRO A 179 -22.82 20.76 3.56
C PRO A 179 -23.50 20.48 4.91
N ASP A 180 -24.27 21.45 5.41
CA ASP A 180 -24.96 21.32 6.70
C ASP A 180 -25.91 20.11 6.77
N SER A 181 -26.56 19.75 5.66
CA SER A 181 -27.38 18.54 5.54
C SER A 181 -26.58 17.29 5.85
N VAL A 182 -25.43 17.11 5.18
CA VAL A 182 -24.53 15.97 5.37
C VAL A 182 -23.99 15.94 6.80
N ARG A 183 -23.57 17.09 7.33
CA ARG A 183 -23.04 17.18 8.69
C ARG A 183 -24.05 16.73 9.74
N ARG A 184 -25.32 17.15 9.61
CA ARG A 184 -26.40 16.79 10.54
C ARG A 184 -26.82 15.34 10.40
N GLU A 185 -27.00 14.85 9.18
CA GLU A 185 -27.40 13.47 8.90
C GLU A 185 -26.40 12.45 9.49
N HIS A 186 -25.11 12.72 9.36
CA HIS A 186 -24.05 11.83 9.87
C HIS A 186 -23.58 12.18 11.30
N THR A 187 -24.27 13.07 11.99
CA THR A 187 -23.99 13.47 13.39
C THR A 187 -22.52 13.89 13.58
N LEU A 188 -22.00 14.73 12.69
CA LEU A 188 -20.63 15.21 12.71
C LEU A 188 -20.52 16.55 13.44
N CYS A 189 -19.45 16.74 14.21
CA CYS A 189 -19.20 17.99 14.91
C CYS A 189 -18.81 19.12 13.95
N HIS A 190 -18.88 20.37 14.43
CA HIS A 190 -18.50 21.55 13.66
C HIS A 190 -17.00 21.58 13.36
N VAL A 191 -16.59 22.19 12.24
CA VAL A 191 -15.19 22.23 11.78
C VAL A 191 -14.26 22.87 12.82
N GLY A 192 -14.64 23.97 13.46
CA GLY A 192 -13.84 24.60 14.51
C GLY A 192 -13.60 23.70 15.72
N PHE A 193 -14.63 22.96 16.18
CA PHE A 193 -14.49 21.98 17.24
C PHE A 193 -13.52 20.84 16.82
N ALA A 194 -13.61 20.40 15.56
CA ALA A 194 -12.77 19.33 15.05
C ALA A 194 -11.30 19.74 15.01
N PHE A 195 -10.97 20.91 14.48
CA PHE A 195 -9.58 21.41 14.45
C PHE A 195 -9.04 21.71 15.84
N GLU A 196 -9.86 22.23 16.74
CA GLU A 196 -9.45 22.45 18.13
C GLU A 196 -9.09 21.13 18.82
N ASN A 197 -9.97 20.12 18.75
CA ASN A 197 -9.81 18.89 19.50
C ASN A 197 -8.88 17.86 18.83
N ILE A 198 -8.61 17.96 17.53
CA ILE A 198 -7.57 17.12 16.89
C ILE A 198 -6.16 17.58 17.31
N HIS A 199 -5.96 18.87 17.60
CA HIS A 199 -4.69 19.42 18.01
C HIS A 199 -4.54 19.55 19.54
N PHE A 200 -5.63 19.88 20.24
CA PHE A 200 -5.64 20.11 21.69
C PHE A 200 -6.89 19.47 22.31
N PRO A 201 -6.92 18.12 22.36
CA PRO A 201 -8.09 17.40 22.83
C PRO A 201 -8.41 17.72 24.29
N GLN A 202 -9.68 18.03 24.56
CA GLN A 202 -10.20 18.26 25.91
C GLN A 202 -10.45 16.93 26.65
N SER A 203 -10.84 15.89 25.90
CA SER A 203 -11.04 14.53 26.40
C SER A 203 -10.80 13.52 25.27
N PRO A 204 -10.67 12.21 25.59
CA PRO A 204 -10.62 11.14 24.58
C PRO A 204 -11.83 11.15 23.63
N GLU A 205 -13.02 11.35 24.17
CA GLU A 205 -14.29 11.40 23.40
C GLU A 205 -14.32 12.59 22.45
N ALA A 206 -13.82 13.77 22.88
CA ALA A 206 -13.72 14.95 22.03
C ALA A 206 -12.72 14.73 20.88
N LEU A 207 -11.62 14.02 21.15
CA LEU A 207 -10.65 13.61 20.13
C LEU A 207 -11.26 12.66 19.11
N ASP A 208 -12.03 11.67 19.55
CA ASP A 208 -12.70 10.70 18.67
C ASP A 208 -13.73 11.37 17.77
N LEU A 209 -14.54 12.30 18.31
CA LEU A 209 -15.49 13.10 17.52
C LEU A 209 -14.77 13.97 16.48
N ALA A 210 -13.67 14.62 16.86
CA ALA A 210 -12.85 15.43 15.96
C ALA A 210 -12.26 14.58 14.83
N ARG A 211 -11.66 13.40 15.18
CA ARG A 211 -11.09 12.47 14.22
C ARG A 211 -12.14 11.95 13.26
N ARG A 212 -13.31 11.51 13.76
CA ARG A 212 -14.42 11.03 12.93
C ARG A 212 -14.85 12.10 11.91
N ARG A 213 -15.00 13.36 12.36
CA ARG A 213 -15.40 14.48 11.50
C ARG A 213 -14.40 14.73 10.36
N LEU A 214 -13.12 14.83 10.70
CA LEU A 214 -12.07 15.13 9.71
C LEU A 214 -11.80 13.96 8.78
N ALA A 215 -11.84 12.73 9.27
CA ALA A 215 -11.72 11.53 8.45
C ALA A 215 -12.90 11.38 7.48
N PHE A 216 -14.14 11.63 7.93
CA PHE A 216 -15.31 11.64 7.07
C PHE A 216 -15.18 12.69 5.96
N GLU A 217 -14.75 13.91 6.29
CA GLU A 217 -14.53 14.98 5.32
C GLU A 217 -13.54 14.59 4.23
N GLU A 218 -12.37 14.04 4.62
CA GLU A 218 -11.38 13.57 3.65
C GLU A 218 -11.96 12.52 2.70
N LEU A 219 -12.66 11.52 3.24
CA LEU A 219 -13.26 10.43 2.47
C LEU A 219 -14.40 10.92 1.57
N PHE A 220 -15.21 11.86 2.05
CA PHE A 220 -16.32 12.45 1.31
C PHE A 220 -15.84 13.28 0.12
N LEU A 221 -14.89 14.19 0.35
CA LEU A 221 -14.27 14.99 -0.72
C LEU A 221 -13.58 14.10 -1.76
N PHE A 222 -12.91 13.05 -1.29
CA PHE A 222 -12.26 12.07 -2.14
C PHE A 222 -13.28 11.32 -3.00
N ALA A 223 -14.39 10.86 -2.42
CA ALA A 223 -15.44 10.15 -3.14
C ALA A 223 -16.09 11.03 -4.23
N ILE A 224 -16.38 12.30 -3.93
CA ILE A 224 -16.91 13.24 -4.92
C ILE A 224 -15.91 13.49 -6.04
N GLY A 225 -14.63 13.75 -5.70
CA GLY A 225 -13.59 14.00 -6.69
C GLY A 225 -13.43 12.85 -7.68
N LEU A 226 -13.39 11.62 -7.18
CA LEU A 226 -13.33 10.42 -8.01
C LEU A 226 -14.54 10.28 -8.94
N ARG A 227 -15.76 10.56 -8.43
CA ARG A 227 -16.97 10.50 -9.25
C ARG A 227 -17.00 11.57 -10.33
N ARG A 228 -16.50 12.77 -10.05
CA ARG A 228 -16.35 13.82 -11.06
C ARG A 228 -15.35 13.45 -12.15
N LEU A 229 -14.22 12.82 -11.79
CA LEU A 229 -13.27 12.30 -12.76
C LEU A 229 -13.93 11.23 -13.66
N ARG A 230 -14.72 10.32 -13.07
CA ARG A 230 -15.50 9.32 -13.82
C ARG A 230 -16.49 9.98 -14.78
N SER A 231 -17.28 10.95 -14.31
CA SER A 231 -18.29 11.64 -15.12
C SER A 231 -17.68 12.38 -16.32
N ARG A 232 -16.50 12.99 -16.14
CA ARG A 232 -15.77 13.63 -17.27
C ARG A 232 -15.39 12.61 -18.34
N ARG A 233 -14.97 11.42 -17.95
CA ARG A 233 -14.61 10.36 -18.88
C ARG A 233 -15.82 9.75 -19.58
N THR A 234 -16.92 9.50 -18.86
CA THR A 234 -18.15 8.97 -19.46
C THR A 234 -18.83 9.97 -20.38
N ALA A 235 -18.45 11.25 -20.34
CA ALA A 235 -18.87 12.25 -21.31
C ALA A 235 -18.20 12.08 -22.68
N VAL A 236 -17.10 11.31 -22.78
CA VAL A 236 -16.48 10.93 -24.05
C VAL A 236 -17.33 9.85 -24.69
N SER A 237 -17.93 10.15 -25.84
CA SER A 237 -18.69 9.19 -26.62
C SER A 237 -17.78 8.41 -27.56
N VAL A 238 -17.87 7.09 -27.52
CA VAL A 238 -17.25 6.18 -28.51
C VAL A 238 -18.34 5.40 -29.24
N SER A 239 -18.04 4.93 -30.45
CA SER A 239 -18.99 4.07 -31.16
C SER A 239 -19.23 2.79 -30.35
N PRO A 240 -20.47 2.51 -29.90
CA PRO A 240 -20.76 1.31 -29.14
C PRO A 240 -20.46 0.06 -29.97
N CYS A 241 -19.90 -0.95 -29.33
CA CYS A 241 -19.71 -2.24 -29.97
C CYS A 241 -21.08 -2.91 -30.20
N ALA A 242 -21.26 -3.51 -31.38
CA ALA A 242 -22.42 -4.33 -31.69
C ALA A 242 -22.43 -5.63 -30.87
N ALA A 243 -23.59 -6.21 -30.68
CA ALA A 243 -23.71 -7.52 -30.08
C ALA A 243 -23.04 -8.59 -30.95
N VAL A 244 -22.22 -9.45 -30.31
CA VAL A 244 -21.51 -10.57 -30.98
C VAL A 244 -21.97 -11.88 -30.36
N ASP A 245 -22.13 -12.89 -31.18
CA ASP A 245 -22.36 -14.26 -30.68
C ASP A 245 -21.11 -14.80 -30.01
N MET A 246 -21.18 -14.99 -28.68
CA MET A 246 -20.10 -15.55 -27.87
C MET A 246 -20.10 -17.09 -27.86
N GLY A 247 -21.06 -17.74 -28.54
CA GLY A 247 -21.17 -19.20 -28.63
C GLY A 247 -19.92 -19.88 -29.18
N PRO A 248 -19.31 -19.39 -30.27
CA PRO A 248 -18.06 -19.96 -30.81
C PRO A 248 -16.91 -19.87 -29.78
N PHE A 249 -16.75 -18.74 -29.08
CA PHE A 249 -15.73 -18.57 -28.03
C PHE A 249 -15.94 -19.59 -26.91
N HIS A 250 -17.19 -19.75 -26.43
CA HIS A 250 -17.47 -20.68 -25.33
C HIS A 250 -17.23 -22.15 -25.74
N ARG A 251 -17.49 -22.52 -26.99
CA ARG A 251 -17.23 -23.89 -27.51
C ARG A 251 -15.74 -24.19 -27.68
N ALA A 252 -14.92 -23.18 -27.99
CA ALA A 252 -13.49 -23.33 -28.18
C ALA A 252 -12.72 -23.48 -26.83
N LEU A 253 -13.36 -23.16 -25.71
CA LEU A 253 -12.71 -23.32 -24.39
C LEU A 253 -12.63 -24.80 -24.02
N PRO A 254 -11.43 -25.28 -23.53
CA PRO A 254 -11.25 -26.66 -23.08
C PRO A 254 -11.86 -26.95 -21.71
N PHE A 255 -12.55 -25.97 -21.09
CA PHE A 255 -13.19 -26.06 -19.78
C PHE A 255 -14.41 -25.15 -19.71
N THR A 256 -15.24 -25.37 -18.70
CA THR A 256 -16.39 -24.52 -18.41
C THR A 256 -15.99 -23.33 -17.55
N LEU A 257 -16.41 -22.12 -17.94
CA LEU A 257 -16.22 -20.92 -17.15
C LEU A 257 -16.99 -20.97 -15.82
N THR A 258 -16.40 -20.46 -14.74
CA THR A 258 -17.09 -20.28 -13.47
C THR A 258 -18.14 -19.17 -13.59
N ASP A 259 -19.13 -19.15 -12.67
CA ASP A 259 -20.14 -18.08 -12.63
C ASP A 259 -19.51 -16.71 -12.44
N ALA A 260 -18.44 -16.64 -11.62
CA ALA A 260 -17.70 -15.41 -11.39
C ALA A 260 -17.00 -14.89 -12.68
N GLN A 261 -16.40 -15.79 -13.44
CA GLN A 261 -15.79 -15.43 -14.74
C GLN A 261 -16.84 -14.99 -15.75
N ARG A 262 -17.99 -15.70 -15.86
CA ARG A 262 -19.11 -15.31 -16.72
C ARG A 262 -19.62 -13.93 -16.38
N ARG A 263 -19.89 -13.65 -15.09
CA ARG A 263 -20.31 -12.33 -14.62
C ARG A 263 -19.30 -11.24 -15.02
N CYS A 264 -18.00 -11.45 -14.80
CA CYS A 264 -16.98 -10.47 -15.16
C CYS A 264 -16.90 -10.22 -16.67
N ILE A 265 -17.10 -11.25 -17.50
CA ILE A 265 -17.18 -11.11 -18.95
C ILE A 265 -18.42 -10.28 -19.32
N GLU A 266 -19.60 -10.63 -18.81
CA GLU A 266 -20.84 -9.91 -19.08
C GLU A 266 -20.76 -8.43 -18.70
N GLU A 267 -20.19 -8.11 -17.54
CA GLU A 267 -19.96 -6.74 -17.10
C GLU A 267 -19.05 -5.98 -18.07
N ALA A 268 -17.93 -6.58 -18.49
CA ALA A 268 -17.00 -5.97 -19.44
C ALA A 268 -17.63 -5.74 -20.82
N LEU A 269 -18.36 -6.74 -21.34
CA LEU A 269 -19.05 -6.62 -22.62
C LEU A 269 -20.20 -5.62 -22.58
N ALA A 270 -20.89 -5.47 -21.44
CA ALA A 270 -21.90 -4.43 -21.23
C ALA A 270 -21.29 -3.03 -21.33
N ASP A 271 -20.11 -2.82 -20.67
CA ASP A 271 -19.39 -1.55 -20.79
C ASP A 271 -18.99 -1.24 -22.23
N MET A 272 -18.44 -2.22 -22.97
CA MET A 272 -18.03 -2.03 -24.37
C MET A 272 -19.20 -1.68 -25.29
N ARG A 273 -20.43 -2.03 -24.93
CA ARG A 273 -21.67 -1.69 -25.63
C ARG A 273 -22.30 -0.39 -25.19
N SER A 274 -21.84 0.22 -24.09
CA SER A 274 -22.50 1.38 -23.47
C SER A 274 -22.37 2.69 -24.26
N GLY A 275 -21.45 2.77 -25.23
CA GLY A 275 -21.11 4.02 -25.94
C GLY A 275 -20.15 4.93 -25.19
N ALA A 276 -19.60 4.49 -24.05
CA ALA A 276 -18.50 5.11 -23.34
C ALA A 276 -17.26 4.18 -23.33
N PRO A 277 -16.03 4.72 -23.24
CA PRO A 277 -14.85 3.89 -23.12
C PRO A 277 -14.89 3.06 -21.83
N MET A 278 -14.86 1.73 -21.93
CA MET A 278 -14.67 0.85 -20.78
C MET A 278 -13.34 1.17 -20.09
N ASN A 279 -13.34 1.27 -18.78
CA ASN A 279 -12.12 1.32 -17.98
C ASN A 279 -12.32 0.45 -16.73
N ARG A 280 -11.96 -0.84 -16.85
CA ARG A 280 -12.36 -1.86 -15.88
C ARG A 280 -11.16 -2.60 -15.31
N LEU A 281 -11.16 -2.76 -13.96
CA LEU A 281 -10.24 -3.61 -13.22
C LEU A 281 -10.85 -5.01 -13.06
N CYS A 282 -10.23 -6.02 -13.64
CA CYS A 282 -10.52 -7.42 -13.38
C CYS A 282 -9.59 -7.94 -12.28
N GLN A 283 -10.13 -8.12 -11.09
CA GLN A 283 -9.39 -8.54 -9.91
C GLN A 283 -9.74 -9.98 -9.55
N GLY A 284 -8.73 -10.75 -9.15
CA GLY A 284 -8.95 -12.11 -8.70
C GLY A 284 -7.63 -12.75 -8.28
N ASP A 285 -7.72 -13.78 -7.49
CA ASP A 285 -6.55 -14.51 -6.98
C ASP A 285 -5.67 -15.08 -8.10
N VAL A 286 -4.45 -15.45 -7.78
CA VAL A 286 -3.53 -16.12 -8.72
C VAL A 286 -4.19 -17.40 -9.25
N GLY A 287 -4.31 -17.51 -10.59
CA GLY A 287 -4.94 -18.65 -11.23
C GLY A 287 -6.48 -18.66 -11.18
N SER A 288 -7.15 -17.55 -10.89
CA SER A 288 -8.62 -17.41 -10.97
C SER A 288 -9.15 -17.35 -12.40
N GLY A 289 -8.26 -17.25 -13.42
CA GLY A 289 -8.63 -17.25 -14.83
C GLY A 289 -8.94 -15.87 -15.42
N LYS A 290 -8.35 -14.80 -14.89
CA LYS A 290 -8.44 -13.43 -15.43
C LYS A 290 -8.12 -13.34 -16.93
N THR A 291 -7.14 -14.12 -17.37
CA THR A 291 -6.71 -14.20 -18.77
C THR A 291 -7.85 -14.62 -19.70
N MET A 292 -8.78 -15.44 -19.23
CA MET A 292 -9.95 -15.85 -20.03
C MET A 292 -10.98 -14.74 -20.17
N VAL A 293 -11.13 -13.88 -19.15
CA VAL A 293 -11.95 -12.66 -19.27
C VAL A 293 -11.35 -11.72 -20.33
N ALA A 294 -10.01 -11.54 -20.30
CA ALA A 294 -9.31 -10.77 -21.33
C ALA A 294 -9.50 -11.36 -22.74
N ALA A 295 -9.38 -12.70 -22.90
CA ALA A 295 -9.59 -13.38 -24.17
C ALA A 295 -11.01 -13.15 -24.72
N ALA A 296 -12.03 -13.20 -23.86
CA ALA A 296 -13.41 -12.92 -24.25
C ALA A 296 -13.59 -11.47 -24.74
N CYS A 297 -12.99 -10.50 -24.04
CA CYS A 297 -13.00 -9.09 -24.45
C CYS A 297 -12.26 -8.87 -25.78
N VAL A 298 -11.11 -9.54 -25.98
CA VAL A 298 -10.35 -9.51 -27.24
C VAL A 298 -11.19 -10.08 -28.39
N TYR A 299 -11.79 -11.27 -28.18
CA TYR A 299 -12.70 -11.88 -29.19
C TYR A 299 -13.81 -10.90 -29.54
N PHE A 300 -14.47 -10.32 -28.58
CA PHE A 300 -15.56 -9.37 -28.78
C PHE A 300 -15.12 -8.10 -29.54
N ALA A 301 -13.97 -7.51 -29.19
CA ALA A 301 -13.42 -6.33 -29.86
C ALA A 301 -13.07 -6.61 -31.32
N VAL A 302 -12.40 -7.74 -31.58
CA VAL A 302 -11.99 -8.13 -32.97
C VAL A 302 -13.17 -8.44 -33.83
N LYS A 303 -14.22 -9.12 -33.31
CA LYS A 303 -15.46 -9.35 -34.06
C LYS A 303 -16.25 -8.06 -34.35
N ASN A 304 -15.95 -6.98 -33.64
CA ASN A 304 -16.41 -5.62 -33.94
C ASN A 304 -15.45 -4.84 -34.89
N GLY A 305 -14.48 -5.51 -35.50
CA GLY A 305 -13.55 -4.91 -36.46
C GLY A 305 -12.42 -4.10 -35.86
N ARG A 306 -12.21 -4.16 -34.52
CA ARG A 306 -11.19 -3.39 -33.81
C ARG A 306 -9.99 -4.25 -33.45
N GLN A 307 -8.81 -3.63 -33.41
CA GLN A 307 -7.60 -4.27 -32.90
C GLN A 307 -7.54 -4.27 -31.38
N ALA A 308 -6.85 -5.26 -30.80
CA ALA A 308 -6.60 -5.36 -29.38
C ALA A 308 -5.10 -5.46 -29.07
N ALA A 309 -4.68 -4.97 -27.90
CA ALA A 309 -3.31 -5.09 -27.42
C ALA A 309 -3.30 -5.60 -25.97
N LEU A 310 -2.43 -6.58 -25.66
CA LEU A 310 -2.15 -7.02 -24.29
C LEU A 310 -0.70 -6.71 -23.93
N MET A 311 -0.51 -5.89 -22.92
CA MET A 311 0.81 -5.53 -22.40
C MET A 311 1.12 -6.30 -21.12
N ALA A 312 2.21 -7.06 -21.13
CA ALA A 312 2.74 -7.79 -19.99
C ALA A 312 4.05 -7.15 -19.47
N PRO A 313 4.32 -7.19 -18.16
CA PRO A 313 5.47 -6.52 -17.56
C PRO A 313 6.82 -7.14 -17.93
N THR A 314 6.84 -8.40 -18.34
CA THR A 314 8.07 -9.11 -18.73
C THR A 314 7.89 -9.89 -20.01
N GLU A 315 9.01 -10.19 -20.72
CA GLU A 315 9.00 -10.98 -21.95
C GLU A 315 8.49 -12.40 -21.72
N ILE A 316 8.85 -12.99 -20.59
CA ILE A 316 8.41 -14.35 -20.23
C ILE A 316 6.88 -14.39 -20.13
N LEU A 317 6.26 -13.43 -19.44
CA LEU A 317 4.82 -13.33 -19.34
C LEU A 317 4.16 -13.07 -20.71
N ALA A 318 4.74 -12.18 -21.53
CA ALA A 318 4.23 -11.94 -22.86
C ALA A 318 4.24 -13.22 -23.71
N ARG A 319 5.32 -13.99 -23.70
CA ARG A 319 5.43 -15.29 -24.38
C ARG A 319 4.44 -16.31 -23.82
N GLN A 320 4.25 -16.35 -22.50
CA GLN A 320 3.30 -17.25 -21.85
C GLN A 320 1.85 -16.90 -22.25
N HIS A 321 1.48 -15.61 -22.24
CA HIS A 321 0.17 -15.17 -22.72
C HIS A 321 -0.02 -15.51 -24.20
N TYR A 322 1.02 -15.31 -25.01
CA TYR A 322 0.94 -15.67 -26.44
C TYR A 322 0.73 -17.16 -26.61
N ALA A 323 1.54 -18.01 -25.96
CA ALA A 323 1.44 -19.46 -26.05
C ALA A 323 0.07 -20.01 -25.56
N GLY A 324 -0.54 -19.32 -24.56
CA GLY A 324 -1.82 -19.74 -23.99
C GLY A 324 -3.04 -19.20 -24.74
N LEU A 325 -2.93 -18.02 -25.36
CA LEU A 325 -4.08 -17.35 -26.00
C LEU A 325 -4.11 -17.49 -27.53
N ALA A 326 -2.93 -17.48 -28.19
CA ALA A 326 -2.88 -17.47 -29.63
C ALA A 326 -3.55 -18.74 -30.23
N PRO A 327 -3.30 -19.98 -29.77
CA PRO A 327 -3.94 -21.15 -30.34
C PRO A 327 -5.49 -21.09 -30.29
N LEU A 328 -6.01 -20.65 -29.14
CA LEU A 328 -7.45 -20.50 -28.91
C LEU A 328 -8.07 -19.44 -29.83
N LEU A 329 -7.42 -18.28 -29.94
CA LEU A 329 -7.96 -17.15 -30.70
C LEU A 329 -7.75 -17.31 -32.21
N GLU A 330 -6.66 -17.96 -32.63
CA GLU A 330 -6.41 -18.29 -34.05
C GLU A 330 -7.42 -19.31 -34.60
N GLU A 331 -7.85 -20.29 -33.78
CA GLU A 331 -8.95 -21.20 -34.14
C GLU A 331 -10.26 -20.43 -34.41
N LEU A 332 -10.45 -19.28 -33.70
CA LEU A 332 -11.59 -18.38 -33.89
C LEU A 332 -11.38 -17.34 -35.03
N GLY A 333 -10.28 -17.46 -35.78
CA GLY A 333 -9.94 -16.62 -36.92
C GLY A 333 -9.36 -15.24 -36.53
N ILE A 334 -8.73 -15.12 -35.37
CA ILE A 334 -8.07 -13.91 -34.89
C ILE A 334 -6.57 -14.02 -35.14
N ARG A 335 -5.97 -13.07 -35.87
CA ARG A 335 -4.54 -13.06 -36.21
C ARG A 335 -3.71 -12.50 -35.07
N CYS A 336 -3.03 -13.39 -34.31
CA CYS A 336 -2.22 -13.02 -33.13
C CYS A 336 -0.79 -12.75 -33.53
N ILE A 337 -0.14 -11.78 -32.83
CA ILE A 337 1.29 -11.47 -32.98
C ILE A 337 1.95 -11.23 -31.63
N LEU A 338 3.26 -11.53 -31.55
CA LEU A 338 4.07 -11.29 -30.36
C LEU A 338 5.13 -10.21 -30.67
N LEU A 339 5.23 -9.19 -29.77
CA LEU A 339 6.21 -8.13 -29.89
C LEU A 339 6.89 -7.87 -28.54
N THR A 340 8.17 -8.21 -28.43
CA THR A 340 8.94 -8.04 -27.20
C THR A 340 10.21 -7.22 -27.43
N GLY A 341 10.93 -6.88 -26.35
CA GLY A 341 12.21 -6.17 -26.44
C GLY A 341 13.27 -6.98 -27.19
N SER A 342 13.31 -8.30 -27.05
CA SER A 342 14.25 -9.21 -27.70
C SER A 342 13.90 -9.55 -29.16
N THR A 343 12.72 -9.18 -29.68
CA THR A 343 12.34 -9.41 -31.07
C THR A 343 13.35 -8.71 -32.01
N PRO A 344 13.91 -9.40 -33.02
CA PRO A 344 14.89 -8.80 -33.95
C PRO A 344 14.35 -7.55 -34.66
N ALA A 345 15.21 -6.57 -34.95
CA ALA A 345 14.79 -5.28 -35.50
C ALA A 345 14.03 -5.43 -36.85
N ARG A 346 14.40 -6.42 -37.69
CA ARG A 346 13.70 -6.72 -38.95
C ARG A 346 12.27 -7.20 -38.70
N GLU A 347 12.10 -8.10 -37.72
CA GLU A 347 10.80 -8.62 -37.33
C GLU A 347 9.93 -7.56 -36.67
N LYS A 348 10.52 -6.69 -35.81
CA LYS A 348 9.81 -5.54 -35.24
C LYS A 348 9.19 -4.65 -36.31
N LYS A 349 9.95 -4.34 -37.37
CA LYS A 349 9.43 -3.55 -38.51
C LYS A 349 8.30 -4.25 -39.23
N ALA A 350 8.43 -5.57 -39.45
CA ALA A 350 7.40 -6.35 -40.11
C ALA A 350 6.09 -6.43 -39.27
N VAL A 351 6.23 -6.62 -37.94
CA VAL A 351 5.12 -6.62 -36.99
C VAL A 351 4.44 -5.27 -36.95
N ALA A 352 5.21 -4.17 -36.86
CA ALA A 352 4.67 -2.82 -36.87
C ALA A 352 3.90 -2.50 -38.16
N ALA A 353 4.43 -2.90 -39.31
CA ALA A 353 3.76 -2.72 -40.59
C ALA A 353 2.42 -3.51 -40.67
N ARG A 354 2.37 -4.75 -40.17
CA ARG A 354 1.15 -5.54 -40.08
C ARG A 354 0.08 -4.93 -39.16
N LEU A 355 0.48 -4.37 -38.04
CA LEU A 355 -0.41 -3.64 -37.12
C LEU A 355 -1.00 -2.39 -37.76
N ALA A 356 -0.15 -1.59 -38.38
CA ALA A 356 -0.58 -0.37 -39.08
C ALA A 356 -1.47 -0.63 -40.28
N ALA A 357 -1.29 -1.77 -40.99
CA ALA A 357 -2.12 -2.19 -42.13
C ALA A 357 -3.43 -2.87 -41.69
N GLY A 358 -3.62 -3.20 -40.40
CA GLY A 358 -4.77 -4.01 -39.95
C GLY A 358 -4.66 -5.50 -40.28
N ASP A 359 -3.45 -5.98 -40.64
CA ASP A 359 -3.19 -7.40 -40.95
C ASP A 359 -2.93 -8.26 -39.72
N ALA A 360 -2.97 -7.67 -38.54
CA ALA A 360 -2.94 -8.35 -37.25
C ALA A 360 -4.03 -7.76 -36.35
N ASP A 361 -4.77 -8.64 -35.69
CA ASP A 361 -5.94 -8.27 -34.90
C ASP A 361 -5.62 -8.13 -33.41
N PHE A 362 -4.67 -8.95 -32.91
CA PHE A 362 -4.31 -8.98 -31.50
C PHE A 362 -2.79 -9.00 -31.32
N ALA A 363 -2.27 -7.97 -30.67
CA ALA A 363 -0.86 -7.83 -30.31
C ALA A 363 -0.62 -8.16 -28.84
N ILE A 364 0.26 -9.12 -28.56
CA ILE A 364 0.72 -9.43 -27.21
C ILE A 364 2.19 -9.00 -27.10
N GLY A 365 2.56 -8.30 -26.03
CA GLY A 365 3.95 -7.88 -25.89
C GLY A 365 4.28 -7.18 -24.58
N THR A 366 5.46 -6.56 -24.59
CA THR A 366 5.95 -5.75 -23.45
C THR A 366 5.87 -4.26 -23.81
N HIS A 367 6.67 -3.43 -23.11
CA HIS A 367 6.85 -2.01 -23.47
C HIS A 367 7.22 -1.78 -24.96
N ALA A 368 7.61 -2.81 -25.70
CA ALA A 368 7.84 -2.71 -27.15
C ALA A 368 6.58 -2.26 -27.91
N LEU A 369 5.37 -2.57 -27.41
CA LEU A 369 4.09 -2.14 -27.99
C LEU A 369 3.87 -0.61 -27.97
N ILE A 370 4.53 0.11 -27.06
CA ILE A 370 4.40 1.56 -26.90
C ILE A 370 5.51 2.36 -27.60
N THR A 371 6.49 1.71 -28.21
CA THR A 371 7.59 2.39 -28.92
C THR A 371 7.07 3.23 -30.11
N GLY A 372 7.78 4.33 -30.42
CA GLY A 372 7.31 5.32 -31.40
C GLY A 372 7.07 4.78 -32.82
N GLY A 373 7.67 3.64 -33.18
CA GLY A 373 7.52 3.02 -34.50
C GLY A 373 6.37 2.00 -34.61
N VAL A 374 5.57 1.80 -33.58
CA VAL A 374 4.41 0.88 -33.59
C VAL A 374 3.14 1.71 -33.66
N GLU A 375 2.38 1.56 -34.70
CA GLU A 375 1.07 2.18 -34.93
C GLU A 375 0.01 1.09 -35.12
N TYR A 376 -1.24 1.40 -34.81
CA TYR A 376 -2.39 0.52 -34.99
C TYR A 376 -3.36 1.15 -35.98
N ALA A 377 -4.00 0.34 -36.82
CA ALA A 377 -5.03 0.83 -37.74
C ALA A 377 -6.28 1.30 -36.98
N ASP A 378 -6.75 0.50 -35.99
CA ASP A 378 -7.88 0.84 -35.12
C ASP A 378 -7.75 0.10 -33.78
N LEU A 379 -6.95 0.64 -32.84
CA LEU A 379 -6.80 0.06 -31.51
C LEU A 379 -8.04 0.37 -30.66
N GLY A 380 -8.92 -0.61 -30.48
CA GLY A 380 -10.17 -0.49 -29.73
C GLY A 380 -10.15 -1.10 -28.35
N LEU A 381 -9.17 -1.99 -28.03
CA LEU A 381 -9.06 -2.61 -26.70
C LEU A 381 -7.59 -2.68 -26.25
N VAL A 382 -7.35 -2.19 -25.04
CA VAL A 382 -6.06 -2.30 -24.33
C VAL A 382 -6.25 -3.17 -23.11
N VAL A 383 -5.46 -4.23 -22.98
CA VAL A 383 -5.38 -5.09 -21.80
C VAL A 383 -4.01 -4.91 -21.15
N THR A 384 -3.98 -4.69 -19.83
CA THR A 384 -2.73 -4.63 -19.07
C THR A 384 -2.75 -5.67 -17.96
N ASP A 385 -1.69 -6.49 -17.87
CA ASP A 385 -1.53 -7.48 -16.79
C ASP A 385 -0.57 -6.98 -15.72
N GLU A 386 -0.84 -7.29 -14.45
CA GLU A 386 -0.03 -6.90 -13.28
C GLU A 386 0.25 -5.38 -13.21
N GLN A 387 -0.79 -4.59 -13.20
CA GLN A 387 -0.77 -3.12 -13.28
C GLN A 387 0.27 -2.44 -12.36
N HIS A 388 0.46 -2.95 -11.15
CA HIS A 388 1.38 -2.36 -10.16
C HIS A 388 2.86 -2.36 -10.59
N ARG A 389 3.19 -3.06 -11.67
CA ARG A 389 4.55 -3.14 -12.25
C ARG A 389 4.77 -2.19 -13.43
N PHE A 390 3.74 -1.50 -13.88
CA PHE A 390 3.84 -0.48 -14.91
C PHE A 390 3.82 0.92 -14.31
N GLY A 391 4.66 1.81 -14.83
CA GLY A 391 4.50 3.24 -14.56
C GLY A 391 3.20 3.77 -15.20
N VAL A 392 2.56 4.74 -14.56
CA VAL A 392 1.33 5.40 -15.08
C VAL A 392 1.53 5.90 -16.52
N GLY A 393 2.72 6.45 -16.83
CA GLY A 393 3.06 6.92 -18.17
C GLY A 393 3.09 5.84 -19.26
N GLN A 394 3.46 4.60 -18.94
CA GLN A 394 3.50 3.51 -19.93
C GLN A 394 2.10 3.07 -20.34
N ARG A 395 1.17 3.02 -19.40
CA ARG A 395 -0.24 2.72 -19.68
C ARG A 395 -0.87 3.83 -20.53
N ALA A 396 -0.67 5.08 -20.10
CA ALA A 396 -1.14 6.24 -20.86
C ALA A 396 -0.61 6.26 -22.29
N ALA A 397 0.67 5.89 -22.48
CA ALA A 397 1.29 5.81 -23.81
C ALA A 397 0.66 4.73 -24.70
N LEU A 398 0.21 3.60 -24.14
CA LEU A 398 -0.48 2.58 -24.93
C LEU A 398 -1.92 3.01 -25.26
N ILE A 399 -2.64 3.60 -24.31
CA ILE A 399 -3.98 4.13 -24.52
C ILE A 399 -3.97 5.22 -25.60
N ALA A 400 -2.96 6.11 -25.59
CA ALA A 400 -2.79 7.18 -26.58
C ALA A 400 -2.51 6.70 -28.02
N LYS A 401 -2.27 5.39 -28.23
CA LYS A 401 -2.16 4.78 -29.57
C LYS A 401 -3.50 4.54 -30.25
N GLY A 402 -4.60 4.59 -29.51
CA GLY A 402 -5.97 4.46 -30.03
C GLY A 402 -6.79 5.72 -29.78
N CYS A 403 -7.92 5.83 -30.45
CA CYS A 403 -8.90 6.89 -30.20
C CYS A 403 -9.86 6.44 -29.10
N HIS A 404 -9.51 6.73 -27.85
CA HIS A 404 -10.28 6.32 -26.65
C HIS A 404 -10.58 4.80 -26.58
N PRO A 405 -9.56 3.94 -26.59
CA PRO A 405 -9.78 2.50 -26.56
C PRO A 405 -10.40 2.07 -25.22
N HIS A 406 -11.17 0.99 -25.25
CA HIS A 406 -11.59 0.28 -24.05
C HIS A 406 -10.35 -0.23 -23.30
N THR A 407 -10.36 -0.14 -21.98
CA THR A 407 -9.22 -0.54 -21.14
C THR A 407 -9.65 -1.60 -20.14
N LEU A 408 -8.98 -2.76 -20.16
CA LEU A 408 -9.10 -3.81 -19.16
C LEU A 408 -7.78 -3.98 -18.42
N VAL A 409 -7.82 -3.77 -17.12
CA VAL A 409 -6.68 -3.93 -16.24
C VAL A 409 -6.83 -5.21 -15.45
N MET A 410 -5.81 -6.07 -15.45
CA MET A 410 -5.80 -7.30 -14.66
C MET A 410 -4.86 -7.15 -13.46
N SER A 411 -5.30 -7.62 -12.28
CA SER A 411 -4.47 -7.67 -11.08
C SER A 411 -4.59 -9.01 -10.38
N ALA A 412 -3.46 -9.64 -10.09
CA ALA A 412 -3.38 -10.84 -9.26
C ALA A 412 -3.18 -10.53 -7.78
N THR A 413 -2.95 -9.27 -7.41
CA THR A 413 -3.01 -8.86 -6.02
C THR A 413 -4.47 -8.67 -5.63
N PRO A 414 -5.02 -9.48 -4.73
CA PRO A 414 -6.29 -9.18 -4.12
C PRO A 414 -6.11 -7.91 -3.29
N ILE A 415 -6.75 -6.83 -3.72
CA ILE A 415 -6.82 -5.59 -2.95
C ILE A 415 -8.21 -5.55 -2.34
N PRO A 416 -8.38 -5.23 -1.06
CA PRO A 416 -9.69 -5.08 -0.47
C PRO A 416 -10.59 -4.22 -1.37
N ARG A 417 -11.84 -4.64 -1.58
CA ARG A 417 -12.75 -3.99 -2.54
C ARG A 417 -12.90 -2.49 -2.30
N THR A 418 -12.90 -2.10 -1.03
CA THR A 418 -12.94 -0.70 -0.59
C THR A 418 -11.68 0.07 -0.97
N LEU A 419 -10.51 -0.55 -0.83
CA LEU A 419 -9.24 0.05 -1.20
C LEU A 419 -9.07 0.11 -2.73
N ALA A 420 -9.56 -0.88 -3.46
CA ALA A 420 -9.55 -0.87 -4.92
C ALA A 420 -10.36 0.30 -5.49
N LEU A 421 -11.51 0.62 -4.90
CA LEU A 421 -12.33 1.78 -5.27
C LEU A 421 -11.63 3.12 -5.02
N ILE A 422 -10.69 3.17 -4.08
CA ILE A 422 -9.91 4.37 -3.77
C ILE A 422 -8.67 4.46 -4.66
N LEU A 423 -7.88 3.38 -4.74
CA LEU A 423 -6.64 3.36 -5.51
C LEU A 423 -6.88 3.49 -7.03
N TYR A 424 -8.01 2.98 -7.48
CA TYR A 424 -8.38 2.92 -8.88
C TYR A 424 -9.75 3.56 -9.13
N GLY A 425 -10.01 4.66 -8.45
CA GLY A 425 -11.31 5.34 -8.45
C GLY A 425 -11.88 5.73 -9.81
N ASP A 426 -11.04 5.69 -10.85
CA ASP A 426 -11.41 5.83 -12.24
C ASP A 426 -11.77 4.50 -12.92
N LEU A 427 -11.54 3.34 -12.27
CA LEU A 427 -11.84 2.00 -12.80
C LEU A 427 -13.12 1.44 -12.20
N ASP A 428 -13.92 0.78 -13.04
CA ASP A 428 -14.97 -0.13 -12.60
C ASP A 428 -14.35 -1.46 -12.18
N ALA A 429 -14.79 -2.05 -11.07
CA ALA A 429 -14.17 -3.24 -10.54
C ALA A 429 -15.03 -4.49 -10.74
N SER A 430 -14.47 -5.50 -11.39
CA SER A 430 -15.00 -6.87 -11.46
C SER A 430 -14.13 -7.81 -10.64
N VAL A 431 -14.75 -8.62 -9.78
CA VAL A 431 -14.04 -9.52 -8.88
C VAL A 431 -14.34 -10.98 -9.24
N ILE A 432 -13.28 -11.77 -9.48
CA ILE A 432 -13.37 -13.23 -9.61
C ILE A 432 -13.09 -13.81 -8.23
N ASP A 433 -14.15 -14.08 -7.49
CA ASP A 433 -14.14 -14.54 -6.10
C ASP A 433 -14.11 -16.07 -5.93
N ARG A 434 -14.07 -16.82 -7.04
CA ARG A 434 -14.01 -18.28 -7.05
C ARG A 434 -12.88 -18.79 -7.93
N LEU A 435 -12.17 -19.79 -7.44
CA LEU A 435 -11.18 -20.51 -8.23
C LEU A 435 -11.85 -21.54 -9.17
N PRO A 436 -11.23 -21.85 -10.31
CA PRO A 436 -11.71 -22.91 -11.21
C PRO A 436 -11.81 -24.26 -10.51
N PRO A 437 -12.78 -25.12 -10.87
CA PRO A 437 -12.94 -26.45 -10.29
C PRO A 437 -11.69 -27.31 -10.53
N GLY A 438 -11.41 -28.24 -9.58
CA GLY A 438 -10.27 -29.18 -9.67
C GLY A 438 -8.97 -28.68 -9.04
N ARG A 439 -8.87 -27.41 -8.62
CA ARG A 439 -7.70 -26.89 -7.94
C ARG A 439 -7.71 -27.26 -6.46
N ARG A 440 -6.62 -27.90 -5.98
CA ARG A 440 -6.45 -28.23 -4.57
C ARG A 440 -5.89 -27.04 -3.80
N PRO A 441 -6.41 -26.74 -2.59
CA PRO A 441 -5.82 -25.72 -1.73
C PRO A 441 -4.36 -26.03 -1.39
N VAL A 442 -3.50 -25.02 -1.39
CA VAL A 442 -2.10 -25.15 -0.98
C VAL A 442 -2.04 -25.19 0.54
N GLU A 443 -1.53 -26.30 1.10
CA GLU A 443 -1.32 -26.43 2.53
C GLU A 443 -0.14 -25.55 2.96
N THR A 444 -0.37 -24.66 3.93
CA THR A 444 0.63 -23.70 4.37
C THR A 444 1.05 -23.95 5.81
N TYR A 445 2.35 -24.04 6.05
CA TYR A 445 2.97 -24.29 7.35
C TYR A 445 3.95 -23.17 7.70
N ALA A 446 3.97 -22.74 8.96
CA ALA A 446 4.98 -21.85 9.51
C ALA A 446 5.84 -22.62 10.50
N VAL A 447 7.15 -22.68 10.28
CA VAL A 447 8.09 -23.48 11.04
C VAL A 447 9.34 -22.69 11.43
N PRO A 448 9.97 -23.01 12.58
CA PRO A 448 11.26 -22.43 12.95
C PRO A 448 12.40 -23.04 12.10
N GLY A 449 13.54 -22.36 12.02
CA GLY A 449 14.71 -22.79 11.27
C GLY A 449 15.29 -24.15 11.71
N SER A 450 15.01 -24.58 12.95
CA SER A 450 15.38 -25.91 13.45
C SER A 450 14.70 -27.06 12.68
N TYR A 451 13.66 -26.77 11.90
CA TYR A 451 12.97 -27.76 11.06
C TYR A 451 13.66 -27.98 9.69
N ARG A 452 14.69 -27.22 9.32
CA ARG A 452 15.37 -27.37 8.02
C ARG A 452 15.82 -28.80 7.70
N PRO A 453 16.36 -29.61 8.61
CA PRO A 453 16.71 -30.99 8.27
C PRO A 453 15.53 -31.85 7.81
N ARG A 454 14.36 -31.66 8.45
CA ARG A 454 13.10 -32.34 8.05
C ARG A 454 12.59 -31.80 6.71
N LEU A 455 12.72 -30.51 6.49
CA LEU A 455 12.34 -29.86 5.25
C LEU A 455 13.18 -30.36 4.06
N TYR A 456 14.48 -30.53 4.23
CA TYR A 456 15.36 -31.15 3.21
C TYR A 456 14.95 -32.57 2.89
N GLY A 457 14.59 -33.36 3.90
CA GLY A 457 14.02 -34.70 3.70
C GLY A 457 12.69 -34.67 2.92
N PHE A 458 11.86 -33.67 3.16
CA PHE A 458 10.62 -33.48 2.42
C PHE A 458 10.84 -33.06 0.98
N ILE A 459 11.82 -32.17 0.71
CA ILE A 459 12.24 -31.79 -0.65
C ILE A 459 12.68 -33.03 -1.43
N ARG A 460 13.52 -33.91 -0.85
CA ARG A 460 13.95 -35.18 -1.48
C ARG A 460 12.74 -36.08 -1.81
N LYS A 461 11.79 -36.19 -0.89
CA LYS A 461 10.55 -36.96 -1.12
C LYS A 461 9.74 -36.40 -2.29
N GLN A 462 9.63 -35.10 -2.43
CA GLN A 462 8.95 -34.47 -3.56
C GLN A 462 9.72 -34.72 -4.88
N ALA A 463 11.04 -34.56 -4.88
CA ALA A 463 11.88 -34.81 -6.02
C ALA A 463 11.84 -36.29 -6.47
N ALA A 464 11.88 -37.23 -5.53
CA ALA A 464 11.73 -38.67 -5.80
C ALA A 464 10.37 -39.02 -6.43
N ALA A 465 9.31 -38.22 -6.11
CA ALA A 465 8.00 -38.31 -6.74
C ALA A 465 7.92 -37.57 -8.09
N GLY A 466 9.04 -37.12 -8.64
CA GLY A 466 9.12 -36.39 -9.91
C GLY A 466 8.63 -34.95 -9.81
N ARG A 467 8.65 -34.30 -8.65
CA ARG A 467 8.13 -32.94 -8.43
C ARG A 467 9.21 -31.94 -8.14
N GLN A 468 8.92 -30.67 -8.40
CA GLN A 468 9.89 -29.60 -8.29
C GLN A 468 9.59 -28.68 -7.11
N THR A 469 10.65 -28.02 -6.61
CA THR A 469 10.57 -27.15 -5.44
C THR A 469 11.11 -25.77 -5.75
N TYR A 470 10.39 -24.74 -5.34
CA TYR A 470 10.90 -23.38 -5.23
C TYR A 470 11.42 -23.11 -3.82
N VAL A 471 12.58 -22.47 -3.72
CA VAL A 471 13.11 -21.93 -2.47
C VAL A 471 13.35 -20.43 -2.64
N VAL A 472 12.66 -19.62 -1.87
CA VAL A 472 12.71 -18.15 -1.98
C VAL A 472 13.45 -17.59 -0.78
N CYS A 473 14.48 -16.80 -1.04
CA CYS A 473 15.25 -16.06 -0.04
C CYS A 473 14.88 -14.56 -0.11
N PRO A 474 14.80 -13.83 1.02
CA PRO A 474 14.52 -12.40 1.01
C PRO A 474 15.67 -11.61 0.37
N MET A 475 15.33 -10.46 -0.23
CA MET A 475 16.35 -9.48 -0.63
C MET A 475 16.98 -8.84 0.62
N VAL A 476 18.30 -8.64 0.60
CA VAL A 476 19.00 -7.88 1.64
C VAL A 476 18.88 -6.39 1.27
N THR A 477 18.35 -5.56 2.17
CA THR A 477 18.23 -4.11 1.96
C THR A 477 19.60 -3.43 2.07
N GLU A 478 19.81 -2.35 1.29
CA GLU A 478 21.09 -1.61 1.16
C GLU A 478 21.64 -1.00 2.48
N ASN A 479 20.90 -1.03 3.58
CA ASN A 479 21.27 -0.37 4.85
C ASN A 479 21.88 -1.30 5.92
N GLU A 480 22.05 -2.58 5.63
CA GLU A 480 22.80 -3.47 6.51
C GLU A 480 24.18 -3.72 5.87
N GLU A 481 25.25 -3.61 6.64
CA GLU A 481 26.65 -3.94 6.27
C GLU A 481 26.85 -5.43 5.91
N LEU A 482 25.87 -6.05 5.24
CA LEU A 482 25.80 -7.47 4.91
C LEU A 482 25.97 -7.72 3.41
N PRO A 483 26.44 -8.91 3.03
CA PRO A 483 26.90 -9.21 1.67
C PRO A 483 25.83 -9.03 0.60
N ASP A 484 26.28 -8.61 -0.58
CA ASP A 484 25.53 -8.44 -1.84
C ASP A 484 24.48 -9.58 -2.03
N GLU A 485 23.24 -9.26 -2.41
CA GLU A 485 22.14 -10.20 -2.68
C GLU A 485 22.56 -11.44 -3.48
N ARG A 486 23.53 -11.28 -4.39
CA ARG A 486 24.13 -12.35 -5.16
C ARG A 486 24.76 -13.38 -4.26
N LYS A 487 25.53 -12.93 -3.25
CA LYS A 487 26.24 -13.84 -2.35
C LYS A 487 25.25 -14.67 -1.54
N ALA A 488 24.20 -14.06 -0.97
CA ALA A 488 23.24 -14.77 -0.13
C ALA A 488 22.51 -15.91 -0.88
N VAL A 489 21.99 -15.64 -2.09
CA VAL A 489 21.27 -16.66 -2.89
C VAL A 489 22.24 -17.68 -3.47
N THR A 490 23.41 -17.23 -3.95
CA THR A 490 24.41 -18.13 -4.53
C THR A 490 25.03 -19.04 -3.46
N GLU A 491 25.39 -18.48 -2.29
CA GLU A 491 25.91 -19.23 -1.15
C GLU A 491 24.88 -20.24 -0.61
N TYR A 492 23.63 -19.83 -0.53
CA TYR A 492 22.55 -20.72 -0.09
C TYR A 492 22.30 -21.85 -1.10
N ALA A 493 22.28 -21.53 -2.40
CA ALA A 493 22.14 -22.54 -3.44
C ALA A 493 23.33 -23.50 -3.46
N GLU A 494 24.57 -23.01 -3.26
CA GLU A 494 25.77 -23.82 -3.17
C GLU A 494 25.76 -24.70 -1.91
N MET A 495 25.34 -24.19 -0.77
CA MET A 495 25.15 -24.98 0.45
C MET A 495 24.13 -26.10 0.23
N LEU A 496 22.99 -25.79 -0.43
CA LEU A 496 22.00 -26.82 -0.77
C LEU A 496 22.62 -27.89 -1.68
N ARG A 497 23.35 -27.49 -2.74
CA ARG A 497 23.94 -28.37 -3.72
C ARG A 497 25.04 -29.25 -3.15
N THR A 498 25.89 -28.74 -2.23
CA THR A 498 27.06 -29.46 -1.72
C THR A 498 26.82 -30.18 -0.41
N GLN A 499 25.94 -29.66 0.45
CA GLN A 499 25.78 -30.19 1.82
C GLN A 499 24.38 -30.76 2.08
N ALA A 500 23.32 -29.99 1.75
CA ALA A 500 21.98 -30.36 2.16
C ALA A 500 21.27 -31.30 1.16
N LEU A 501 21.43 -31.09 -0.13
CA LEU A 501 20.75 -31.81 -1.23
C LEU A 501 21.72 -32.19 -2.37
N PRO A 502 22.85 -32.86 -2.10
CA PRO A 502 23.86 -33.19 -3.12
C PRO A 502 23.35 -34.15 -4.19
N ASP A 503 22.28 -34.83 -3.92
CA ASP A 503 21.60 -35.80 -4.77
C ASP A 503 20.59 -35.17 -5.74
N LEU A 504 20.35 -33.85 -5.65
CA LEU A 504 19.35 -33.11 -6.46
C LEU A 504 20.01 -32.06 -7.35
N ARG A 505 19.36 -31.79 -8.49
CA ARG A 505 19.77 -30.75 -9.43
C ARG A 505 19.26 -29.38 -8.93
N VAL A 506 20.15 -28.60 -8.33
CA VAL A 506 19.84 -27.28 -7.76
C VAL A 506 20.33 -26.17 -8.70
N ALA A 507 19.46 -25.29 -9.10
CA ALA A 507 19.77 -24.05 -9.82
C ALA A 507 19.37 -22.83 -9.01
N PHE A 508 19.86 -21.65 -9.41
CA PHE A 508 19.49 -20.40 -8.77
C PHE A 508 19.21 -19.29 -9.80
N VAL A 509 18.37 -18.32 -9.39
CA VAL A 509 18.07 -17.12 -10.18
C VAL A 509 17.94 -15.90 -9.26
N HIS A 510 18.49 -14.75 -9.67
CA HIS A 510 18.39 -13.50 -8.92
C HIS A 510 18.20 -12.28 -9.84
N GLY A 511 17.78 -11.13 -9.26
CA GLY A 511 17.42 -9.92 -9.97
C GLY A 511 18.50 -9.37 -10.91
N LYS A 512 19.76 -9.45 -10.52
CA LYS A 512 20.91 -8.88 -11.26
C LYS A 512 21.45 -9.76 -12.40
N MET A 513 20.91 -10.97 -12.63
CA MET A 513 21.28 -11.81 -13.79
C MET A 513 20.81 -11.17 -15.10
N LYS A 514 21.54 -11.41 -16.19
CA LYS A 514 21.12 -10.95 -17.52
C LYS A 514 19.80 -11.64 -17.94
N PRO A 515 18.93 -10.96 -18.68
CA PRO A 515 17.64 -11.53 -19.09
C PRO A 515 17.75 -12.91 -19.76
N LYS A 516 18.71 -13.10 -20.67
CA LYS A 516 18.95 -14.39 -21.34
C LYS A 516 19.34 -15.52 -20.38
N GLU A 517 20.12 -15.21 -19.34
CA GLU A 517 20.52 -16.17 -18.33
C GLU A 517 19.34 -16.58 -17.45
N LYS A 518 18.50 -15.60 -17.06
CA LYS A 518 17.25 -15.87 -16.34
C LYS A 518 16.33 -16.77 -17.15
N ASP A 519 16.14 -16.44 -18.42
CA ASP A 519 15.27 -17.20 -19.33
C ASP A 519 15.78 -18.64 -19.50
N ALA A 520 17.09 -18.84 -19.61
CA ALA A 520 17.69 -20.19 -19.71
C ALA A 520 17.43 -21.01 -18.45
N VAL A 521 17.66 -20.46 -17.25
CA VAL A 521 17.41 -21.16 -15.98
C VAL A 521 15.94 -21.49 -15.81
N MET A 522 15.04 -20.55 -16.12
CA MET A 522 13.60 -20.76 -15.99
C MET A 522 13.08 -21.78 -17.00
N THR A 523 13.62 -21.80 -18.23
CA THR A 523 13.28 -22.79 -19.25
C THR A 523 13.74 -24.20 -18.83
N ALA A 524 14.96 -24.33 -18.29
CA ALA A 524 15.47 -25.59 -17.77
C ALA A 524 14.64 -26.11 -16.58
N PHE A 525 14.20 -25.20 -15.71
CA PHE A 525 13.30 -25.56 -14.61
C PHE A 525 11.92 -26.00 -15.13
N ALA A 526 11.33 -25.30 -16.08
CA ALA A 526 10.06 -25.68 -16.71
C ALA A 526 10.16 -27.03 -17.46
N ALA A 527 11.31 -27.33 -18.08
CA ALA A 527 11.60 -28.59 -18.75
C ALA A 527 11.95 -29.75 -17.80
N HIS A 528 11.90 -29.53 -16.47
CA HIS A 528 12.27 -30.51 -15.45
C HIS A 528 13.75 -30.97 -15.52
N GLU A 529 14.63 -30.10 -16.02
CA GLU A 529 16.09 -30.32 -15.94
C GLU A 529 16.67 -29.93 -14.58
N THR A 530 15.88 -29.27 -13.74
CA THR A 530 16.24 -28.81 -12.39
C THR A 530 15.13 -29.23 -11.41
N ASP A 531 15.52 -29.77 -10.24
CA ASP A 531 14.61 -30.25 -9.21
C ASP A 531 14.29 -29.16 -8.18
N VAL A 532 15.28 -28.32 -7.86
CA VAL A 532 15.15 -27.23 -6.87
C VAL A 532 15.64 -25.93 -7.48
N LEU A 533 14.80 -24.91 -7.48
CA LEU A 533 15.14 -23.56 -7.92
C LEU A 533 15.20 -22.61 -6.73
N VAL A 534 16.40 -22.11 -6.42
CA VAL A 534 16.61 -21.07 -5.40
C VAL A 534 16.51 -19.68 -6.03
N SER A 535 15.74 -18.79 -5.43
CA SER A 535 15.49 -17.47 -6.01
C SER A 535 15.36 -16.38 -4.96
N THR A 536 15.55 -15.13 -5.39
CA THR A 536 14.99 -13.95 -4.71
C THR A 536 13.51 -13.76 -5.11
N THR A 537 12.92 -12.63 -4.77
CA THR A 537 11.55 -12.24 -5.16
C THR A 537 11.29 -12.21 -6.69
N VAL A 538 12.31 -12.46 -7.51
CA VAL A 538 12.18 -12.50 -8.99
C VAL A 538 11.15 -13.52 -9.47
N ILE A 539 10.87 -14.59 -8.69
CA ILE A 539 9.82 -15.58 -8.99
C ILE A 539 8.39 -14.99 -8.85
N GLU A 540 8.21 -13.85 -8.21
CA GLU A 540 6.90 -13.16 -8.22
C GLU A 540 6.40 -12.91 -9.64
N VAL A 541 7.29 -12.96 -10.65
CA VAL A 541 6.98 -12.69 -12.04
C VAL A 541 6.87 -13.99 -12.86
N GLY A 542 5.67 -14.50 -12.95
CA GLY A 542 5.03 -14.99 -14.15
C GLY A 542 5.35 -16.36 -14.74
N VAL A 543 6.31 -17.14 -14.32
CA VAL A 543 6.51 -18.47 -14.93
C VAL A 543 5.61 -19.50 -14.26
N ASP A 544 4.74 -20.11 -15.06
CA ASP A 544 3.89 -21.21 -14.64
C ASP A 544 4.64 -22.54 -14.80
N VAL A 545 4.91 -23.21 -13.68
CA VAL A 545 5.48 -24.56 -13.66
C VAL A 545 4.51 -25.49 -12.93
N PRO A 546 3.58 -26.14 -13.64
CA PRO A 546 2.54 -26.96 -13.01
C PRO A 546 3.08 -28.10 -12.15
N ASN A 547 4.31 -28.58 -12.44
CA ASN A 547 4.99 -29.65 -11.71
C ASN A 547 5.61 -29.18 -10.38
N ALA A 548 5.74 -27.86 -10.13
CA ALA A 548 6.25 -27.33 -8.87
C ALA A 548 5.17 -27.45 -7.78
N SER A 549 5.37 -28.35 -6.81
CA SER A 549 4.42 -28.66 -5.75
C SER A 549 4.84 -28.15 -4.37
N LEU A 550 6.07 -27.69 -4.20
CA LEU A 550 6.57 -27.19 -2.93
C LEU A 550 7.17 -25.79 -3.09
N MET A 551 6.71 -24.87 -2.23
CA MET A 551 7.27 -23.54 -2.05
C MET A 551 7.88 -23.45 -0.66
N VAL A 552 9.14 -23.12 -0.55
CA VAL A 552 9.85 -22.83 0.70
C VAL A 552 10.22 -21.37 0.72
N ILE A 553 9.86 -20.64 1.77
CA ILE A 553 10.18 -19.22 1.92
C ILE A 553 11.02 -19.05 3.18
N GLU A 554 12.29 -18.73 3.00
CA GLU A 554 13.24 -18.48 4.07
C GLU A 554 13.08 -17.07 4.63
N ASN A 555 13.24 -16.89 5.95
CA ASN A 555 13.05 -15.63 6.66
C ASN A 555 11.73 -14.95 6.27
N ALA A 556 10.65 -15.71 6.36
CA ALA A 556 9.32 -15.29 5.89
C ALA A 556 8.80 -14.00 6.55
N GLU A 557 9.33 -13.63 7.71
CA GLU A 557 9.04 -12.36 8.40
C GLU A 557 9.45 -11.12 7.61
N ARG A 558 10.37 -11.24 6.66
CA ARG A 558 10.82 -10.11 5.82
C ARG A 558 9.91 -9.82 4.63
N PHE A 559 8.94 -10.69 4.37
CA PHE A 559 7.98 -10.53 3.27
C PHE A 559 6.66 -9.96 3.76
N GLY A 560 6.00 -9.17 2.93
CA GLY A 560 4.63 -8.76 3.13
C GLY A 560 3.65 -9.91 2.95
N LEU A 561 2.47 -9.84 3.60
CA LEU A 561 1.43 -10.86 3.45
C LEU A 561 0.99 -11.02 2.00
N SER A 562 0.83 -9.91 1.28
CA SER A 562 0.50 -9.92 -0.16
C SER A 562 1.58 -10.60 -0.99
N GLN A 563 2.88 -10.40 -0.69
CA GLN A 563 3.98 -11.07 -1.36
C GLN A 563 4.01 -12.58 -1.04
N LEU A 564 3.84 -12.95 0.24
CA LEU A 564 3.74 -14.36 0.64
C LEU A 564 2.59 -15.06 -0.08
N HIS A 565 1.45 -14.38 -0.23
CA HIS A 565 0.31 -14.91 -0.95
C HIS A 565 0.61 -15.12 -2.44
N GLN A 566 1.24 -14.15 -3.11
CA GLN A 566 1.66 -14.28 -4.52
C GLN A 566 2.65 -15.42 -4.72
N LEU A 567 3.65 -15.56 -3.82
CA LEU A 567 4.61 -16.67 -3.86
C LEU A 567 3.92 -18.00 -3.66
N ARG A 568 3.02 -18.12 -2.67
CA ARG A 568 2.20 -19.32 -2.47
C ARG A 568 1.41 -19.69 -3.73
N GLY A 569 0.88 -18.71 -4.44
CA GLY A 569 0.11 -18.90 -5.67
C GLY A 569 0.95 -19.43 -6.86
N ARG A 570 2.29 -19.49 -6.74
CA ARG A 570 3.17 -20.08 -7.76
C ARG A 570 3.19 -21.61 -7.74
N VAL A 571 2.71 -22.22 -6.67
CA VAL A 571 2.47 -23.66 -6.59
C VAL A 571 0.96 -23.94 -6.55
N GLY A 572 0.56 -25.20 -6.66
CA GLY A 572 -0.86 -25.59 -6.68
C GLY A 572 -1.54 -25.35 -8.02
N ARG A 573 -0.79 -25.36 -9.14
CA ARG A 573 -1.30 -25.25 -10.51
C ARG A 573 -1.45 -26.58 -11.23
N GLY A 574 -0.86 -27.64 -10.68
CA GLY A 574 -0.98 -28.99 -11.16
C GLY A 574 -2.07 -29.79 -10.42
N GLN A 575 -2.18 -31.09 -10.77
CA GLN A 575 -3.16 -32.01 -10.18
C GLN A 575 -2.76 -32.53 -8.78
N HIS A 576 -1.53 -32.25 -8.36
CA HIS A 576 -0.94 -32.78 -7.13
C HIS A 576 -1.16 -31.82 -5.95
N GLN A 577 -1.22 -32.41 -4.73
CA GLN A 577 -1.22 -31.62 -3.51
C GLN A 577 0.05 -30.79 -3.43
N SER A 578 -0.11 -29.50 -3.14
CA SER A 578 1.00 -28.55 -3.07
C SER A 578 1.10 -27.96 -1.66
N TYR A 579 2.32 -27.58 -1.31
CA TYR A 579 2.71 -27.15 0.01
C TYR A 579 3.46 -25.81 -0.04
N CYS A 580 3.23 -24.97 0.96
CA CYS A 580 3.98 -23.73 1.19
C CYS A 580 4.54 -23.76 2.62
N VAL A 581 5.86 -23.71 2.77
CA VAL A 581 6.54 -23.74 4.07
C VAL A 581 7.22 -22.39 4.30
N LEU A 582 6.75 -21.69 5.33
CA LEU A 582 7.25 -20.40 5.78
C LEU A 582 8.25 -20.65 6.92
N VAL A 583 9.53 -20.37 6.69
CA VAL A 583 10.59 -20.55 7.69
C VAL A 583 10.87 -19.21 8.36
N SER A 584 10.77 -19.14 9.69
CA SER A 584 11.05 -17.92 10.46
C SER A 584 11.56 -18.26 11.86
N ASP A 585 12.66 -17.65 12.26
CA ASP A 585 13.22 -17.73 13.60
C ASP A 585 12.81 -16.54 14.47
N ASN A 586 12.12 -15.56 13.89
CA ASN A 586 11.62 -14.37 14.62
C ASN A 586 10.42 -14.75 15.51
N ARG A 587 10.58 -14.51 16.83
CA ARG A 587 9.57 -14.83 17.86
C ARG A 587 8.68 -13.67 18.24
N ASN A 588 8.78 -12.53 17.57
CA ASN A 588 7.95 -11.36 17.82
C ASN A 588 6.47 -11.72 17.58
N GLU A 589 5.59 -11.23 18.45
CA GLU A 589 4.15 -11.50 18.37
C GLU A 589 3.52 -11.02 17.06
N GLU A 590 3.93 -9.86 16.57
CA GLU A 590 3.48 -9.32 15.29
C GLU A 590 3.81 -10.29 14.12
N THR A 591 5.05 -10.81 14.09
CA THR A 591 5.47 -11.81 13.10
C THR A 591 4.63 -13.07 13.19
N ARG A 592 4.38 -13.57 14.41
CA ARG A 592 3.55 -14.76 14.62
C ARG A 592 2.12 -14.55 14.12
N GLN A 593 1.53 -13.40 14.40
CA GLN A 593 0.18 -13.06 13.94
C GLN A 593 0.13 -13.02 12.41
N ARG A 594 1.10 -12.39 11.75
CA ARG A 594 1.20 -12.33 10.29
C ARG A 594 1.31 -13.73 9.67
N LEU A 595 2.24 -14.56 10.12
CA LEU A 595 2.41 -15.91 9.59
C LEU A 595 1.19 -16.81 9.88
N LYS A 596 0.52 -16.60 11.01
CA LYS A 596 -0.73 -17.29 11.38
C LYS A 596 -1.88 -16.98 10.41
N VAL A 597 -1.96 -15.75 9.88
CA VAL A 597 -2.94 -15.43 8.84
C VAL A 597 -2.73 -16.30 7.60
N MET A 598 -1.49 -16.44 7.14
CA MET A 598 -1.14 -17.27 5.98
C MET A 598 -1.47 -18.75 6.14
N THR A 599 -1.37 -19.28 7.38
CA THR A 599 -1.70 -20.70 7.65
C THR A 599 -3.20 -20.95 7.82
N LYS A 600 -3.98 -19.93 8.19
CA LYS A 600 -5.42 -20.06 8.45
C LYS A 600 -6.30 -19.93 7.22
N THR A 601 -5.87 -19.15 6.23
CA THR A 601 -6.70 -18.89 5.05
C THR A 601 -5.89 -18.94 3.75
N THR A 602 -6.56 -19.44 2.72
CA THR A 602 -6.06 -19.40 1.33
C THR A 602 -6.70 -18.26 0.52
N ASP A 603 -7.70 -17.59 1.08
CA ASP A 603 -8.43 -16.49 0.45
C ASP A 603 -7.55 -15.23 0.41
N GLY A 604 -7.17 -14.82 -0.78
CA GLY A 604 -6.29 -13.66 -0.98
C GLY A 604 -6.92 -12.33 -0.55
N PHE A 605 -8.25 -12.18 -0.64
CA PHE A 605 -8.92 -10.96 -0.20
C PHE A 605 -8.88 -10.81 1.32
N LYS A 606 -9.10 -11.91 2.07
CA LYS A 606 -8.96 -11.91 3.53
C LYS A 606 -7.53 -11.65 3.98
N ILE A 607 -6.54 -12.20 3.24
CA ILE A 607 -5.12 -11.93 3.51
C ILE A 607 -4.81 -10.45 3.29
N ALA A 608 -5.33 -9.85 2.23
CA ALA A 608 -5.12 -8.44 1.94
C ALA A 608 -5.80 -7.51 2.97
N GLU A 609 -6.99 -7.87 3.45
CA GLU A 609 -7.66 -7.15 4.54
C GLU A 609 -6.86 -7.20 5.85
N GLU A 610 -6.30 -8.36 6.19
CA GLU A 610 -5.42 -8.51 7.36
C GLU A 610 -4.08 -7.80 7.19
N ASP A 611 -3.49 -7.80 5.97
CA ASP A 611 -2.25 -7.05 5.67
C ASP A 611 -2.48 -5.54 5.85
N LEU A 612 -3.61 -5.03 5.37
CA LEU A 612 -4.02 -3.64 5.55
C LEU A 612 -4.21 -3.30 7.04
N ARG A 613 -4.88 -4.18 7.80
CA ARG A 613 -5.12 -3.99 9.23
C ARG A 613 -3.82 -3.97 10.06
N LEU A 614 -2.85 -4.81 9.70
CA LEU A 614 -1.58 -4.96 10.44
C LEU A 614 -0.56 -3.87 10.11
N ARG A 615 -0.50 -3.40 8.86
CA ARG A 615 0.48 -2.41 8.40
C ARG A 615 -0.02 -0.97 8.45
N GLY A 616 -1.36 -0.79 8.39
CA GLY A 616 -1.96 0.50 8.12
C GLY A 616 -1.84 0.92 6.63
N PRO A 617 -2.60 1.95 6.20
CA PRO A 617 -2.69 2.36 4.80
C PRO A 617 -1.46 3.10 4.28
N GLY A 618 -0.58 3.58 5.15
CA GLY A 618 0.57 4.43 4.77
C GLY A 618 1.52 3.77 3.76
N ASP A 619 1.71 2.46 3.87
CA ASP A 619 2.59 1.70 2.96
C ASP A 619 1.90 1.33 1.63
N PHE A 620 0.56 1.26 1.58
CA PHE A 620 -0.20 0.95 0.35
C PHE A 620 -0.39 2.16 -0.57
N LEU A 621 -0.50 3.35 0.01
CA LEU A 621 -0.62 4.61 -0.73
C LEU A 621 0.73 5.18 -1.14
N GLY A 622 1.82 4.40 -1.03
CA GLY A 622 3.21 4.76 -1.27
C GLY A 622 3.39 6.01 -2.11
N GLN A 623 4.19 6.93 -1.61
CA GLN A 623 4.35 8.29 -2.13
C GLN A 623 4.32 8.35 -3.68
N ARG A 624 3.28 8.98 -4.25
CA ARG A 624 3.21 9.49 -5.63
C ARG A 624 2.96 8.52 -6.79
N GLN A 625 2.48 7.30 -6.61
CA GLN A 625 2.25 6.43 -7.79
C GLN A 625 0.96 6.71 -8.58
N HIS A 626 -0.02 7.46 -8.04
CA HIS A 626 -1.34 7.55 -8.67
C HIS A 626 -1.87 8.98 -8.94
N GLY A 627 -1.12 10.04 -8.58
CA GLY A 627 -1.59 11.43 -8.77
C GLY A 627 -2.78 11.84 -7.89
N LEU A 628 -3.31 10.93 -7.07
CA LEU A 628 -4.44 11.18 -6.18
C LEU A 628 -4.01 11.89 -4.89
N PRO A 629 -4.88 12.72 -4.28
CA PRO A 629 -4.59 13.37 -3.00
C PRO A 629 -4.38 12.33 -1.89
N GLY A 630 -3.33 12.54 -1.08
CA GLY A 630 -3.06 11.69 0.08
C GLY A 630 -4.02 11.96 1.22
N LEU A 631 -4.49 10.91 1.91
CA LEU A 631 -5.26 11.01 3.15
C LEU A 631 -4.30 11.32 4.31
N ARG A 632 -4.73 12.20 5.21
CA ARG A 632 -3.91 12.68 6.34
C ARG A 632 -4.39 12.16 7.70
N ILE A 633 -5.71 11.96 7.85
CA ILE A 633 -6.38 11.51 9.09
C ILE A 633 -7.11 10.18 8.87
N ALA A 634 -7.81 10.04 7.75
CA ALA A 634 -8.57 8.84 7.46
C ALA A 634 -7.62 7.65 7.26
N ASP A 635 -7.93 6.56 7.95
CA ASP A 635 -7.26 5.28 7.84
C ASP A 635 -8.16 4.28 7.13
N ILE A 636 -7.89 4.02 5.86
CA ILE A 636 -8.72 3.15 5.02
C ILE A 636 -8.83 1.73 5.58
N GLY A 637 -7.80 1.28 6.32
CA GLY A 637 -7.79 -0.04 6.95
C GLY A 637 -8.75 -0.15 8.13
N CYS A 638 -8.90 0.93 8.90
CA CYS A 638 -9.72 0.99 10.09
C CYS A 638 -11.08 1.66 9.84
N ASP A 639 -11.12 2.66 8.94
CA ASP A 639 -12.30 3.50 8.73
C ASP A 639 -13.23 2.99 7.60
N THR A 640 -13.29 1.66 7.36
CA THR A 640 -14.09 1.06 6.27
C THR A 640 -15.59 1.36 6.37
N GLY A 641 -16.14 1.43 7.59
CA GLY A 641 -17.52 1.84 7.84
C GLY A 641 -17.75 3.29 7.45
N LEU A 642 -16.86 4.18 7.90
CA LEU A 642 -16.90 5.61 7.63
C LEU A 642 -16.75 5.92 6.13
N LEU A 643 -15.93 5.14 5.43
CA LEU A 643 -15.76 5.24 3.98
C LEU A 643 -17.09 4.97 3.24
N LYS A 644 -17.83 3.92 3.63
CA LYS A 644 -19.14 3.62 3.03
C LYS A 644 -20.14 4.71 3.29
N GLU A 645 -20.19 5.25 4.51
CA GLU A 645 -21.03 6.38 4.88
C GLU A 645 -20.72 7.61 4.00
N ALA A 646 -19.43 7.95 3.87
CA ALA A 646 -18.96 9.07 3.07
C ALA A 646 -19.26 8.89 1.57
N GLN A 647 -19.13 7.68 1.04
CA GLN A 647 -19.47 7.36 -0.34
C GLN A 647 -20.96 7.51 -0.61
N SER A 648 -21.82 6.99 0.29
CA SER A 648 -23.27 7.12 0.17
C SER A 648 -23.72 8.58 0.23
N ALA A 649 -23.14 9.38 1.13
CA ALA A 649 -23.40 10.81 1.24
C ALA A 649 -22.97 11.57 -0.04
N ALA A 650 -21.79 11.21 -0.60
CA ALA A 650 -21.32 11.80 -1.86
C ALA A 650 -22.23 11.45 -3.04
N GLU A 651 -22.76 10.22 -3.08
CA GLU A 651 -23.72 9.78 -4.09
C GLU A 651 -25.03 10.59 -4.01
N ALA A 652 -25.57 10.70 -2.81
CA ALA A 652 -26.82 11.45 -2.58
C ALA A 652 -26.65 12.94 -2.98
N LEU A 653 -25.56 13.57 -2.55
CA LEU A 653 -25.30 14.97 -2.90
C LEU A 653 -25.15 15.17 -4.41
N LEU A 654 -24.41 14.33 -5.11
CA LEU A 654 -24.21 14.44 -6.56
C LEU A 654 -25.46 14.08 -7.36
N ALA A 655 -26.39 13.27 -6.82
CA ALA A 655 -27.69 13.00 -7.43
C ALA A 655 -28.59 14.24 -7.39
N GLU A 656 -28.52 15.01 -6.30
CA GLU A 656 -29.32 16.25 -6.12
C GLU A 656 -28.66 17.45 -6.80
N ASP A 657 -27.35 17.63 -6.64
CA ASP A 657 -26.59 18.76 -7.19
C ASP A 657 -25.29 18.27 -7.88
N PRO A 658 -25.35 17.78 -9.12
CA PRO A 658 -24.19 17.28 -9.85
C PRO A 658 -23.07 18.32 -10.04
N ALA A 659 -23.41 19.60 -10.07
CA ALA A 659 -22.49 20.71 -10.27
C ALA A 659 -21.94 21.29 -8.96
N LEU A 660 -22.45 20.87 -7.79
CA LEU A 660 -22.14 21.40 -6.46
C LEU A 660 -22.37 22.92 -6.34
N LYS A 661 -23.39 23.44 -7.00
CA LYS A 661 -23.73 24.87 -6.96
C LYS A 661 -24.22 25.31 -5.59
N SER A 662 -24.90 24.43 -4.87
CA SER A 662 -25.39 24.65 -3.52
C SER A 662 -24.30 24.67 -2.44
N CYS A 663 -23.10 24.13 -2.74
CA CYS A 663 -22.01 24.00 -1.79
C CYS A 663 -20.65 24.41 -2.42
N PRO A 664 -20.44 25.73 -2.66
CA PRO A 664 -19.25 26.24 -3.35
C PRO A 664 -17.94 25.92 -2.61
N ALA A 665 -17.93 25.94 -1.27
CA ALA A 665 -16.75 25.58 -0.48
C ALA A 665 -16.29 24.13 -0.71
N THR A 666 -17.26 23.21 -0.85
CA THR A 666 -16.99 21.81 -1.21
C THR A 666 -16.39 21.72 -2.62
N ALA A 667 -17.00 22.46 -3.59
CA ALA A 667 -16.54 22.46 -4.98
C ALA A 667 -15.10 22.97 -5.11
N GLU A 668 -14.79 24.12 -4.49
CA GLU A 668 -13.45 24.73 -4.48
C GLU A 668 -12.42 23.79 -3.86
N ARG A 669 -12.77 23.16 -2.73
CA ARG A 669 -11.85 22.23 -2.05
C ARG A 669 -11.54 21.01 -2.88
N ILE A 670 -12.51 20.48 -3.63
CA ILE A 670 -12.30 19.34 -4.54
C ILE A 670 -11.39 19.79 -5.70
N GLU A 671 -11.59 20.96 -6.28
CA GLU A 671 -10.73 21.48 -7.35
C GLU A 671 -9.29 21.63 -6.87
N GLU A 672 -9.06 22.20 -5.68
CA GLU A 672 -7.71 22.29 -5.08
C GLU A 672 -7.06 20.91 -4.90
N LEU A 673 -7.82 19.94 -4.34
CA LEU A 673 -7.29 18.60 -4.04
C LEU A 673 -6.95 17.80 -5.31
N PHE A 674 -7.74 17.96 -6.37
CA PHE A 674 -7.61 17.18 -7.60
C PHE A 674 -6.95 17.93 -8.76
N ALA A 675 -6.51 19.19 -8.57
CA ALA A 675 -5.82 19.96 -9.60
C ALA A 675 -4.62 19.23 -10.21
N GLN A 676 -3.79 18.59 -9.39
CA GLN A 676 -2.63 17.82 -9.85
C GLN A 676 -3.01 16.47 -10.47
N ALA A 677 -4.14 15.89 -10.08
CA ALA A 677 -4.62 14.62 -10.63
C ALA A 677 -5.19 14.79 -12.04
N ALA A 678 -5.79 15.93 -12.33
CA ALA A 678 -6.34 16.23 -13.65
C ALA A 678 -5.25 16.31 -14.76
N ASP A 679 -4.04 16.78 -14.41
CA ASP A 679 -2.91 16.88 -15.35
C ASP A 679 -2.24 15.52 -15.63
N THR A 680 -2.42 14.53 -14.76
CA THR A 680 -1.82 13.20 -14.90
C THR A 680 -2.78 12.17 -15.52
N LEU A 681 -4.07 12.47 -15.58
CA LEU A 681 -5.13 11.61 -16.09
C LEU A 681 -5.63 12.02 -17.49
N ASN A 682 -5.17 13.19 -18.00
CA ASN A 682 -5.28 13.63 -19.40
C ASN A 682 -4.07 13.10 -20.16
#